data_b2bdc09754a2e47537317aa9b7c814de
#
_entry.id   b2bdc09754a2e47537317aa9b7c814de
#
_cell.length_a   1.000
_cell.length_b   1.000
_cell.length_c   1.000
_cell.angle_alpha   90.00
_cell.angle_beta   90.00
_cell.angle_gamma   90.00
#
_symmetry.space_group_name_H-M   'P 1'
#
loop_
_entity.id
_entity.type
_entity.pdbx_description
1 polymer ?
#
loop_
_entity_poly.entity_id
_entity_poly.type
_entity_poly.pdbx_seq_one_letter_code
_entity_poly.pdbx_strand_id
1 'polypeptide(L)'
;MSEHPDNDLSSIAPDLSIRVAVLAVDDDGLEATLAAIDRQVYGIEGVTIVDADGSITEPGDLAVVEDFASFVKGLGPETDLVWIVHGDARPRPDALGALVAEMVRSDASLVGSKIVDAMNLDRLESVGSATDVFGEPYTGLDPDEVDLEQYDVVRDVAFVSAVSMLVRRDLVKGLRGIDPLMPPVAAGMDFSQRARVAGGRVMVAPSSEVLHERTCRQEVAGWHEWAGRMRSMLKAYRLITLSWVVPIGTLIGFVDGVVRLGLGTTRPLVDFLRALVWSVLHLPGSLAARNAVRAVRQVGDEELFRYQVTGSVRLRTLAADVGERFGWVIDDEPGVVTEEELEDESTAAGPVVATLGMVAVAIATRGFWVGALPQSGFTLRIGDPIVALSGFAGGWNPSGLGSPEAVHPSAAFFAAMDWLTGGWAGTSRTVIAALLVAAFLGAGKLLKELGVTGPSRHAAGVAAVIGVSASLFAPNADLAGWLAVGPALWAVSLAVMSWPRSSLARLGRTGGLALTTGVASALAPLAAATILLAAVILWALVPGVRGGAAARGLLAADFGLLTASPYLVAVTGNELTETGPAYDLMPGIVPALLLAIVVFLGVTFAPGRRHRVVAAGGAFVALAVWVPMLEEPRGDLGAAFAVLAVMGVVLAIGAVVGVDRDGDRLIVTGRVAASLAAVGLVAMSLSSVADGRAGFPDDQWSRRLLFTESIASEAARVLVVGDSRELPGEHRAVDGVTYRLVPTAGPSLEQARLGSSRLGDEALADVIRSISGGELVRPGEDLAAFGIGWVAVVDDPSFAAAMAAQVDMDEVPVSEDLIVFRNSVPAARAVGDDGVVWTVEGPDFTGPPGSGWVRIADNASPRWGPGWEQDGWANRVSAEDGEASYAPVALQRTLAWISGSVLTLGLIALGFTRREERG
;
A
#
# COMPACT_ATOMS: atom_id res chain seq x y z
N MET A 1 -23.51 -39.85 -33.15
CA MET A 1 -24.19 -41.04 -32.67
C MET A 1 -23.12 -42.12 -32.67
N SER A 2 -22.28 -42.15 -31.66
CA SER A 2 -21.31 -43.22 -31.39
C SER A 2 -21.85 -44.00 -30.20
N GLU A 3 -22.20 -45.27 -30.46
CA GLU A 3 -22.59 -46.22 -29.43
C GLU A 3 -21.45 -46.33 -28.40
N HIS A 4 -21.71 -45.86 -27.18
CA HIS A 4 -20.90 -46.23 -26.04
C HIS A 4 -21.09 -47.75 -25.80
N PRO A 5 -20.00 -48.48 -25.56
CA PRO A 5 -20.14 -49.88 -25.18
C PRO A 5 -20.91 -49.90 -23.86
N ASP A 6 -21.99 -50.74 -23.80
CA ASP A 6 -22.69 -51.09 -22.58
C ASP A 6 -21.68 -51.68 -21.59
N ASN A 7 -21.10 -50.83 -20.76
CA ASN A 7 -20.39 -51.25 -19.57
C ASN A 7 -21.43 -51.69 -18.57
N ASP A 8 -21.60 -52.99 -18.43
CA ASP A 8 -22.47 -53.60 -17.45
C ASP A 8 -21.98 -53.22 -16.03
N LEU A 9 -22.47 -52.07 -15.54
CA LEU A 9 -22.10 -51.49 -14.23
C LEU A 9 -22.42 -52.48 -13.08
N SER A 10 -23.33 -53.41 -13.27
CA SER A 10 -23.69 -54.45 -12.32
C SER A 10 -22.58 -55.46 -12.04
N SER A 11 -21.63 -55.61 -12.95
CA SER A 11 -20.46 -56.49 -12.78
C SER A 11 -19.29 -55.82 -12.04
N ILE A 12 -19.29 -54.48 -11.90
CA ILE A 12 -18.17 -53.68 -11.33
C ILE A 12 -18.49 -53.20 -9.90
N ALA A 13 -19.78 -52.97 -9.58
CA ALA A 13 -20.17 -52.48 -8.25
C ALA A 13 -21.02 -53.54 -7.54
N PRO A 14 -20.63 -54.02 -6.35
CA PRO A 14 -21.50 -54.85 -5.51
C PRO A 14 -22.78 -54.09 -5.17
N ASP A 15 -23.86 -54.86 -4.88
CA ASP A 15 -25.14 -54.29 -4.39
C ASP A 15 -24.91 -53.65 -3.01
N LEU A 16 -24.52 -52.34 -3.02
CA LEU A 16 -24.35 -51.55 -1.82
C LEU A 16 -25.66 -50.84 -1.48
N SER A 17 -25.98 -50.86 -0.19
CA SER A 17 -27.14 -50.17 0.35
C SER A 17 -26.92 -48.66 0.42
N ILE A 18 -27.74 -47.91 -0.32
CA ILE A 18 -27.61 -46.45 -0.43
C ILE A 18 -28.86 -45.76 0.11
N ARG A 19 -28.63 -44.83 1.05
CA ARG A 19 -29.64 -43.85 1.47
C ARG A 19 -29.34 -42.48 0.90
N VAL A 20 -30.39 -41.80 0.42
CA VAL A 20 -30.30 -40.45 -0.13
C VAL A 20 -30.78 -39.45 0.89
N ALA A 21 -29.96 -38.39 1.10
CA ALA A 21 -30.33 -37.21 1.85
C ALA A 21 -30.48 -36.02 0.89
N VAL A 22 -31.71 -35.55 0.70
CA VAL A 22 -31.99 -34.36 -0.13
C VAL A 22 -31.98 -33.13 0.77
N LEU A 23 -31.07 -32.22 0.51
CA LEU A 23 -30.99 -30.94 1.24
C LEU A 23 -32.03 -30.00 0.63
N ALA A 24 -33.12 -29.77 1.33
CA ALA A 24 -34.22 -28.96 0.84
C ALA A 24 -33.86 -27.49 0.74
N VAL A 25 -34.36 -26.83 -0.30
CA VAL A 25 -34.16 -25.39 -0.56
C VAL A 25 -35.49 -24.67 -0.69
N ASP A 26 -36.37 -25.19 -1.55
CA ASP A 26 -37.74 -24.75 -1.81
C ASP A 26 -38.55 -25.88 -2.41
N ASP A 27 -39.87 -25.69 -2.52
CA ASP A 27 -40.77 -26.70 -3.12
C ASP A 27 -40.59 -26.83 -4.64
N ASP A 28 -40.24 -25.72 -5.34
CA ASP A 28 -40.23 -25.67 -6.82
C ASP A 28 -39.15 -26.58 -7.44
N GLY A 29 -37.94 -26.59 -6.86
CA GLY A 29 -36.82 -27.44 -7.31
C GLY A 29 -36.95 -28.89 -6.86
N LEU A 30 -37.56 -29.14 -5.70
CA LEU A 30 -37.57 -30.42 -5.01
C LEU A 30 -38.26 -31.52 -5.83
N GLU A 31 -39.43 -31.25 -6.44
CA GLU A 31 -40.17 -32.23 -7.25
C GLU A 31 -39.32 -32.73 -8.42
N ALA A 32 -38.63 -31.83 -9.11
CA ALA A 32 -37.74 -32.16 -10.21
C ALA A 32 -36.51 -32.98 -9.77
N THR A 33 -35.96 -32.67 -8.61
CA THR A 33 -34.87 -33.42 -7.99
C THR A 33 -35.30 -34.85 -7.62
N LEU A 34 -36.44 -34.99 -6.95
CA LEU A 34 -36.98 -36.29 -6.56
C LEU A 34 -37.27 -37.14 -7.78
N ALA A 35 -37.88 -36.58 -8.85
CA ALA A 35 -38.09 -37.27 -10.10
C ALA A 35 -36.80 -37.68 -10.81
N ALA A 36 -35.68 -36.92 -10.63
CA ALA A 36 -34.39 -37.32 -11.18
C ALA A 36 -33.72 -38.42 -10.35
N ILE A 37 -33.92 -38.42 -9.04
CA ILE A 37 -33.47 -39.48 -8.13
C ILE A 37 -34.20 -40.79 -8.42
N ASP A 38 -35.51 -40.74 -8.64
CA ASP A 38 -36.32 -41.94 -8.97
C ASP A 38 -35.92 -42.60 -10.32
N ARG A 39 -35.34 -41.84 -11.23
CA ARG A 39 -34.82 -42.32 -12.52
C ARG A 39 -33.42 -42.90 -12.47
N GLN A 40 -32.78 -42.97 -11.31
CA GLN A 40 -31.42 -43.53 -11.22
C GLN A 40 -31.43 -45.02 -11.56
N VAL A 41 -30.46 -45.47 -12.35
CA VAL A 41 -30.29 -46.86 -12.75
C VAL A 41 -29.81 -47.71 -11.56
N TYR A 42 -29.00 -47.11 -10.67
CA TYR A 42 -28.52 -47.80 -9.47
C TYR A 42 -29.56 -47.75 -8.35
N GLY A 43 -29.78 -48.89 -7.67
CA GLY A 43 -30.82 -49.07 -6.65
C GLY A 43 -30.63 -48.19 -5.42
N ILE A 44 -31.71 -47.57 -4.95
CA ILE A 44 -31.76 -46.72 -3.76
C ILE A 44 -32.66 -47.35 -2.72
N GLU A 45 -32.22 -47.49 -1.46
CA GLU A 45 -33.03 -48.04 -0.38
C GLU A 45 -34.09 -47.09 0.16
N GLY A 46 -33.77 -45.79 0.19
CA GLY A 46 -34.72 -44.79 0.66
C GLY A 46 -34.22 -43.38 0.53
N VAL A 47 -35.15 -42.44 0.42
CA VAL A 47 -34.92 -41.02 0.30
C VAL A 47 -35.45 -40.32 1.56
N THR A 48 -34.68 -39.38 2.10
CA THR A 48 -35.07 -38.56 3.25
C THR A 48 -34.83 -37.12 2.92
N ILE A 49 -35.79 -36.25 3.14
CA ILE A 49 -35.68 -34.81 2.96
C ILE A 49 -35.13 -34.20 4.26
N VAL A 50 -34.12 -33.42 4.15
CA VAL A 50 -33.53 -32.62 5.26
C VAL A 50 -33.98 -31.19 5.04
N ASP A 51 -34.93 -30.73 5.85
CA ASP A 51 -35.53 -29.39 5.77
C ASP A 51 -35.21 -28.58 7.02
N ALA A 52 -34.09 -27.90 6.96
CA ALA A 52 -33.57 -27.11 8.11
C ALA A 52 -34.37 -25.82 8.38
N ASP A 53 -35.01 -25.29 7.37
CA ASP A 53 -35.70 -23.99 7.43
C ASP A 53 -37.22 -24.14 7.53
N GLY A 54 -37.76 -25.37 7.44
CA GLY A 54 -39.20 -25.63 7.43
C GLY A 54 -39.91 -25.07 6.19
N SER A 55 -39.18 -25.07 5.06
CA SER A 55 -39.63 -24.46 3.81
C SER A 55 -40.55 -25.37 2.98
N ILE A 56 -40.50 -26.70 3.26
CA ILE A 56 -41.22 -27.69 2.46
C ILE A 56 -42.67 -27.86 2.96
N THR A 57 -43.63 -27.59 2.10
CA THR A 57 -45.06 -27.68 2.40
C THR A 57 -45.72 -28.98 1.94
N GLU A 58 -45.19 -29.61 0.89
CA GLU A 58 -45.73 -30.83 0.31
C GLU A 58 -44.68 -31.96 0.17
N PRO A 59 -44.27 -32.61 1.27
CA PRO A 59 -43.24 -33.65 1.22
C PRO A 59 -43.70 -35.01 0.64
N GLY A 60 -44.96 -35.14 0.33
CA GLY A 60 -45.52 -36.45 -0.09
C GLY A 60 -45.41 -37.50 1.01
N ASP A 61 -45.12 -38.75 0.62
CA ASP A 61 -44.94 -39.88 1.56
C ASP A 61 -43.48 -40.03 2.06
N LEU A 62 -42.61 -39.05 1.80
CA LEU A 62 -41.20 -39.12 2.16
C LEU A 62 -40.96 -38.71 3.61
N ALA A 63 -39.96 -39.32 4.23
CA ALA A 63 -39.49 -38.91 5.57
C ALA A 63 -38.83 -37.54 5.51
N VAL A 64 -39.27 -36.61 6.36
CA VAL A 64 -38.66 -35.29 6.54
C VAL A 64 -38.01 -35.20 7.91
N VAL A 65 -36.83 -34.65 7.98
CA VAL A 65 -36.09 -34.39 9.22
C VAL A 65 -35.67 -32.94 9.28
N GLU A 66 -35.67 -32.37 10.50
CA GLU A 66 -35.35 -30.95 10.73
C GLU A 66 -33.85 -30.61 10.54
N ASP A 67 -32.97 -31.60 10.67
CA ASP A 67 -31.53 -31.38 10.53
C ASP A 67 -30.80 -32.64 10.03
N PHE A 68 -29.63 -32.44 9.48
CA PHE A 68 -28.77 -33.51 8.98
C PHE A 68 -28.31 -34.46 10.11
N ALA A 69 -28.18 -33.98 11.35
CA ALA A 69 -27.80 -34.82 12.48
C ALA A 69 -28.91 -35.83 12.83
N SER A 70 -30.19 -35.49 12.66
CA SER A 70 -31.35 -36.38 12.80
C SER A 70 -31.37 -37.44 11.70
N PHE A 71 -31.03 -37.06 10.47
CA PHE A 71 -30.82 -38.04 9.38
C PHE A 71 -29.71 -39.03 9.75
N VAL A 72 -28.56 -38.57 10.21
CA VAL A 72 -27.39 -39.41 10.58
C VAL A 72 -27.77 -40.40 11.73
N LYS A 73 -28.57 -39.97 12.69
CA LYS A 73 -29.06 -40.84 13.77
C LYS A 73 -29.96 -41.96 13.26
N GLY A 74 -30.74 -41.71 12.18
CA GLY A 74 -31.61 -42.66 11.53
C GLY A 74 -30.92 -43.68 10.64
N LEU A 75 -29.59 -43.54 10.38
CA LEU A 75 -28.87 -44.51 9.54
C LEU A 75 -28.65 -45.83 10.28
N GLY A 76 -29.21 -46.89 9.74
CA GLY A 76 -29.03 -48.25 10.25
C GLY A 76 -27.64 -48.85 9.91
N PRO A 77 -27.31 -50.00 10.50
CA PRO A 77 -26.07 -50.73 10.16
C PRO A 77 -26.05 -51.28 8.74
N GLU A 78 -27.26 -51.50 8.16
CA GLU A 78 -27.47 -52.00 6.80
C GLU A 78 -27.07 -51.01 5.71
N THR A 79 -27.05 -49.71 5.99
CA THR A 79 -26.65 -48.67 5.03
C THR A 79 -25.12 -48.68 4.85
N ASP A 80 -24.63 -48.78 3.63
CA ASP A 80 -23.20 -48.70 3.28
C ASP A 80 -22.79 -47.29 2.90
N LEU A 81 -23.60 -46.63 2.09
CA LEU A 81 -23.30 -45.33 1.50
C LEU A 81 -24.44 -44.32 1.74
N VAL A 82 -24.07 -43.05 1.77
CA VAL A 82 -25.03 -41.92 1.83
C VAL A 82 -24.79 -41.04 0.63
N TRP A 83 -25.80 -40.83 -0.18
CA TRP A 83 -25.75 -39.86 -1.27
C TRP A 83 -26.45 -38.58 -0.83
N ILE A 84 -25.71 -37.51 -0.81
CA ILE A 84 -26.16 -36.16 -0.46
C ILE A 84 -26.44 -35.44 -1.76
N VAL A 85 -27.67 -34.94 -1.93
CA VAL A 85 -28.12 -34.23 -3.13
C VAL A 85 -28.81 -32.94 -2.72
N HIS A 86 -28.56 -31.86 -3.42
CA HIS A 86 -29.21 -30.57 -3.20
C HIS A 86 -30.63 -30.55 -3.81
N GLY A 87 -31.55 -29.82 -3.20
CA GLY A 87 -32.95 -29.81 -3.59
C GLY A 87 -33.26 -29.19 -4.96
N ASP A 88 -32.31 -28.52 -5.59
CA ASP A 88 -32.39 -27.94 -6.93
C ASP A 88 -31.45 -28.64 -7.94
N ALA A 89 -31.00 -29.85 -7.60
CA ALA A 89 -30.07 -30.62 -8.43
C ALA A 89 -30.80 -31.69 -9.23
N ARG A 90 -30.45 -31.87 -10.50
CA ARG A 90 -30.99 -32.87 -11.40
C ARG A 90 -29.91 -33.85 -11.88
N PRO A 91 -29.61 -34.91 -11.12
CA PRO A 91 -28.65 -35.92 -11.54
C PRO A 91 -29.08 -36.64 -12.81
N ARG A 92 -28.14 -36.94 -13.71
CA ARG A 92 -28.36 -37.82 -14.86
C ARG A 92 -28.70 -39.23 -14.40
N PRO A 93 -29.42 -40.06 -15.18
CA PRO A 93 -29.86 -41.38 -14.73
C PRO A 93 -28.73 -42.32 -14.31
N ASP A 94 -27.54 -42.17 -14.83
CA ASP A 94 -26.33 -42.94 -14.54
C ASP A 94 -25.41 -42.31 -13.47
N ALA A 95 -25.74 -41.13 -12.98
CA ALA A 95 -24.89 -40.35 -12.10
C ALA A 95 -24.52 -41.09 -10.79
N LEU A 96 -25.49 -41.68 -10.11
CA LEU A 96 -25.25 -42.46 -8.89
C LEU A 96 -24.40 -43.71 -9.17
N GLY A 97 -24.65 -44.41 -10.25
CA GLY A 97 -23.86 -45.59 -10.64
C GLY A 97 -22.40 -45.24 -10.91
N ALA A 98 -22.13 -44.10 -11.57
CA ALA A 98 -20.79 -43.60 -11.80
C ALA A 98 -20.05 -43.24 -10.48
N LEU A 99 -20.75 -42.62 -9.50
CA LEU A 99 -20.17 -42.33 -8.19
C LEU A 99 -19.82 -43.62 -7.43
N VAL A 100 -20.69 -44.61 -7.44
CA VAL A 100 -20.47 -45.92 -6.77
C VAL A 100 -19.29 -46.65 -7.40
N ALA A 101 -19.26 -46.74 -8.73
CA ALA A 101 -18.18 -47.38 -9.45
C ALA A 101 -16.85 -46.76 -9.15
N GLU A 102 -16.78 -45.40 -9.10
CA GLU A 102 -15.54 -44.71 -8.77
C GLU A 102 -15.14 -44.88 -7.30
N MET A 103 -16.10 -44.83 -6.37
CA MET A 103 -15.84 -45.05 -4.95
C MET A 103 -15.23 -46.42 -4.65
N VAL A 104 -15.76 -47.45 -5.30
CA VAL A 104 -15.26 -48.83 -5.17
C VAL A 104 -13.88 -48.98 -5.84
N ARG A 105 -13.70 -48.43 -7.05
CA ARG A 105 -12.47 -48.53 -7.82
C ARG A 105 -11.29 -47.85 -7.13
N SER A 106 -11.51 -46.66 -6.57
CA SER A 106 -10.45 -45.83 -5.99
C SER A 106 -10.28 -45.98 -4.48
N ASP A 107 -11.13 -46.78 -3.83
CA ASP A 107 -11.29 -46.87 -2.37
C ASP A 107 -11.48 -45.48 -1.71
N ALA A 108 -12.18 -44.59 -2.40
CA ALA A 108 -12.49 -43.27 -1.90
C ALA A 108 -13.48 -43.32 -0.72
N SER A 109 -13.37 -42.33 0.17
CA SER A 109 -14.28 -42.14 1.28
C SER A 109 -15.41 -41.17 0.93
N LEU A 110 -15.15 -40.29 -0.05
CA LEU A 110 -16.07 -39.29 -0.57
C LEU A 110 -15.80 -39.06 -2.06
N VAL A 111 -16.83 -39.11 -2.89
CA VAL A 111 -16.75 -38.84 -4.33
C VAL A 111 -17.84 -37.83 -4.70
N GLY A 112 -17.49 -36.79 -5.42
CA GLY A 112 -18.41 -35.77 -5.94
C GLY A 112 -18.61 -35.86 -7.44
N SER A 113 -19.75 -35.32 -7.91
CA SER A 113 -20.12 -35.26 -9.32
C SER A 113 -19.51 -34.03 -10.03
N LYS A 114 -19.48 -34.08 -11.36
CA LYS A 114 -19.36 -32.91 -12.23
C LYS A 114 -20.66 -32.13 -12.19
N ILE A 115 -20.59 -30.83 -11.88
CA ILE A 115 -21.80 -29.99 -11.79
C ILE A 115 -21.83 -29.06 -13.00
N VAL A 116 -22.96 -29.05 -13.69
CA VAL A 116 -23.23 -28.30 -14.90
C VAL A 116 -24.41 -27.35 -14.65
N ASP A 117 -24.34 -26.14 -15.23
CA ASP A 117 -25.41 -25.17 -15.13
C ASP A 117 -26.67 -25.63 -15.85
N ALA A 118 -27.81 -25.74 -15.13
CA ALA A 118 -29.08 -26.19 -15.71
C ALA A 118 -29.65 -25.21 -16.75
N MET A 119 -29.28 -23.91 -16.68
CA MET A 119 -29.73 -22.89 -17.63
C MET A 119 -28.86 -22.85 -18.88
N ASN A 120 -27.62 -23.30 -18.81
CA ASN A 120 -26.65 -23.37 -19.90
C ASN A 120 -25.90 -24.70 -19.83
N LEU A 121 -26.44 -25.72 -20.49
CA LEU A 121 -25.95 -27.11 -20.42
C LEU A 121 -24.51 -27.33 -20.87
N ASP A 122 -23.94 -26.35 -21.57
CA ASP A 122 -22.54 -26.36 -22.03
C ASP A 122 -21.59 -25.69 -21.03
N ARG A 123 -22.06 -25.19 -19.86
CA ARG A 123 -21.24 -24.48 -18.90
C ARG A 123 -20.98 -25.29 -17.64
N LEU A 124 -19.70 -25.30 -17.26
CA LEU A 124 -19.26 -25.96 -16.04
C LEU A 124 -19.45 -25.03 -14.82
N GLU A 125 -20.00 -25.62 -13.74
CA GLU A 125 -20.03 -24.97 -12.43
C GLU A 125 -18.88 -25.46 -11.52
N SER A 126 -18.67 -26.77 -11.47
CA SER A 126 -17.64 -27.39 -10.65
C SER A 126 -17.28 -28.79 -11.14
N VAL A 127 -15.99 -29.08 -11.25
CA VAL A 127 -15.47 -30.44 -11.48
C VAL A 127 -14.42 -30.74 -10.39
N GLY A 128 -14.87 -30.71 -9.12
CA GLY A 128 -13.97 -30.69 -7.97
C GLY A 128 -13.18 -29.38 -7.87
N SER A 129 -12.83 -29.01 -6.66
CA SER A 129 -12.25 -27.69 -6.39
C SER A 129 -11.07 -27.79 -5.44
N ALA A 130 -10.21 -26.79 -5.50
CA ALA A 130 -9.15 -26.54 -4.52
C ALA A 130 -9.56 -25.41 -3.56
N THR A 131 -8.77 -25.17 -2.54
CA THR A 131 -8.80 -23.96 -1.73
C THR A 131 -7.40 -23.37 -1.64
N ASP A 132 -7.29 -22.09 -1.32
CA ASP A 132 -6.03 -21.58 -0.79
C ASP A 132 -5.90 -21.88 0.71
N VAL A 133 -4.76 -21.52 1.30
CA VAL A 133 -4.51 -21.74 2.73
C VAL A 133 -5.45 -20.92 3.63
N PHE A 134 -6.04 -19.83 3.10
CA PHE A 134 -7.00 -18.96 3.79
C PHE A 134 -8.46 -19.39 3.57
N GLY A 135 -8.67 -20.57 2.99
CA GLY A 135 -9.99 -21.17 2.76
C GLY A 135 -10.77 -20.55 1.60
N GLU A 136 -10.14 -19.72 0.74
CA GLU A 136 -10.77 -19.22 -0.46
C GLU A 136 -10.93 -20.34 -1.48
N PRO A 137 -12.17 -20.64 -1.96
CA PRO A 137 -12.38 -21.66 -2.95
C PRO A 137 -11.77 -21.26 -4.31
N TYR A 138 -11.24 -22.25 -5.00
CA TYR A 138 -10.69 -22.12 -6.35
C TYR A 138 -11.16 -23.28 -7.20
N THR A 139 -12.04 -23.01 -8.15
CA THR A 139 -12.60 -24.02 -9.05
C THR A 139 -11.62 -24.46 -10.14
N GLY A 140 -10.68 -23.56 -10.51
CA GLY A 140 -9.81 -23.73 -11.66
C GLY A 140 -10.51 -23.53 -13.00
N LEU A 141 -11.76 -23.06 -12.99
CA LEU A 141 -12.56 -22.76 -14.17
C LEU A 141 -12.56 -21.26 -14.42
N ASP A 142 -12.50 -20.87 -15.68
CA ASP A 142 -12.74 -19.49 -16.08
C ASP A 142 -14.22 -19.12 -15.91
N PRO A 143 -14.54 -17.81 -15.75
CA PRO A 143 -15.94 -17.39 -15.77
C PRO A 143 -16.62 -17.81 -17.07
N ASP A 144 -17.76 -18.52 -16.92
CA ASP A 144 -18.53 -19.06 -18.05
C ASP A 144 -17.81 -20.13 -18.88
N GLU A 145 -16.88 -20.89 -18.27
CA GLU A 145 -16.12 -21.96 -18.91
C GLU A 145 -17.07 -22.99 -19.60
N VAL A 146 -16.81 -23.22 -20.89
CA VAL A 146 -17.56 -24.19 -21.69
C VAL A 146 -17.01 -25.59 -21.47
N ASP A 147 -17.88 -26.55 -21.28
CA ASP A 147 -17.56 -27.99 -21.18
C ASP A 147 -17.15 -28.56 -22.56
N LEU A 148 -15.86 -28.79 -22.73
CA LEU A 148 -15.27 -29.44 -23.90
C LEU A 148 -14.64 -30.78 -23.51
N GLU A 149 -15.06 -31.39 -22.39
CA GLU A 149 -14.50 -32.60 -21.79
C GLU A 149 -13.05 -32.44 -21.31
N GLN A 150 -12.51 -31.20 -21.26
CA GLN A 150 -11.16 -30.92 -20.86
C GLN A 150 -10.86 -31.23 -19.36
N TYR A 151 -11.90 -31.35 -18.55
CA TYR A 151 -11.79 -31.69 -17.13
C TYR A 151 -12.26 -33.12 -16.80
N ASP A 152 -12.57 -33.96 -17.80
CA ASP A 152 -13.11 -35.31 -17.62
C ASP A 152 -12.03 -36.33 -17.18
N VAL A 153 -11.30 -35.94 -16.14
CA VAL A 153 -10.26 -36.76 -15.50
C VAL A 153 -10.61 -36.98 -14.03
N VAL A 154 -10.70 -38.23 -13.64
CA VAL A 154 -10.86 -38.63 -12.24
C VAL A 154 -9.62 -38.24 -11.46
N ARG A 155 -9.80 -37.43 -10.41
CA ARG A 155 -8.66 -36.90 -9.62
C ARG A 155 -9.01 -36.70 -8.16
N ASP A 156 -7.98 -36.73 -7.32
CA ASP A 156 -8.07 -36.26 -5.93
C ASP A 156 -8.21 -34.73 -5.90
N VAL A 157 -9.14 -34.20 -5.09
CA VAL A 157 -9.44 -32.77 -5.00
C VAL A 157 -9.52 -32.32 -3.55
N ALA A 158 -9.34 -31.01 -3.29
CA ALA A 158 -9.47 -30.48 -1.92
C ALA A 158 -10.90 -30.65 -1.40
N PHE A 159 -11.88 -30.34 -2.25
CA PHE A 159 -13.28 -30.52 -1.90
C PHE A 159 -14.17 -30.73 -3.15
N VAL A 160 -15.35 -31.23 -2.91
CA VAL A 160 -16.43 -31.37 -3.91
C VAL A 160 -17.64 -30.55 -3.47
N SER A 161 -18.51 -30.25 -4.43
CA SER A 161 -19.74 -29.51 -4.17
C SER A 161 -20.74 -30.36 -3.36
N ALA A 162 -21.43 -29.73 -2.41
CA ALA A 162 -22.54 -30.35 -1.71
C ALA A 162 -23.79 -30.59 -2.59
N VAL A 163 -23.79 -30.09 -3.82
CA VAL A 163 -24.87 -30.32 -4.81
C VAL A 163 -25.06 -31.81 -5.08
N SER A 164 -23.97 -32.59 -5.21
CA SER A 164 -24.00 -34.03 -5.30
C SER A 164 -22.69 -34.64 -4.81
N MET A 165 -22.77 -35.42 -3.73
CA MET A 165 -21.63 -36.15 -3.19
C MET A 165 -22.06 -37.47 -2.54
N LEU A 166 -21.33 -38.56 -2.87
CA LEU A 166 -21.48 -39.86 -2.28
C LEU A 166 -20.45 -40.08 -1.19
N VAL A 167 -20.86 -40.54 -0.02
CA VAL A 167 -20.01 -40.63 1.19
C VAL A 167 -20.22 -41.99 1.86
N ARG A 168 -19.15 -42.60 2.36
CA ARG A 168 -19.21 -43.79 3.22
C ARG A 168 -19.95 -43.46 4.52
N ARG A 169 -20.92 -44.32 4.92
CA ARG A 169 -21.72 -44.12 6.14
C ARG A 169 -20.87 -43.88 7.38
N ASP A 170 -19.77 -44.65 7.56
CA ASP A 170 -18.94 -44.55 8.76
C ASP A 170 -18.27 -43.19 8.86
N LEU A 171 -17.90 -42.61 7.71
CA LEU A 171 -17.37 -41.26 7.65
C LEU A 171 -18.43 -40.22 8.01
N VAL A 172 -19.65 -40.35 7.49
CA VAL A 172 -20.78 -39.46 7.81
C VAL A 172 -21.07 -39.48 9.30
N LYS A 173 -21.15 -40.72 9.91
CA LYS A 173 -21.35 -40.88 11.37
C LYS A 173 -20.20 -40.30 12.20
N GLY A 174 -18.95 -40.57 11.79
CA GLY A 174 -17.74 -40.09 12.46
C GLY A 174 -17.66 -38.58 12.50
N LEU A 175 -18.00 -37.91 11.39
CA LEU A 175 -18.03 -36.47 11.22
C LEU A 175 -19.32 -35.82 11.75
N ARG A 176 -20.33 -36.59 12.17
CA ARG A 176 -21.64 -36.12 12.62
C ARG A 176 -22.43 -35.35 11.54
N GLY A 177 -22.18 -35.66 10.26
CA GLY A 177 -22.86 -35.05 9.13
C GLY A 177 -22.39 -33.63 8.80
N ILE A 178 -23.27 -32.89 8.10
CA ILE A 178 -23.05 -31.48 7.75
C ILE A 178 -23.27 -30.62 8.99
N ASP A 179 -22.46 -29.60 9.16
CA ASP A 179 -22.54 -28.66 10.26
C ASP A 179 -23.73 -27.68 10.06
N PRO A 180 -24.73 -27.65 10.96
CA PRO A 180 -25.94 -26.87 10.76
C PRO A 180 -25.71 -25.35 10.74
N LEU A 181 -24.59 -24.88 11.27
CA LEU A 181 -24.20 -23.46 11.20
C LEU A 181 -23.36 -23.12 9.97
N MET A 182 -23.14 -24.10 9.07
CA MET A 182 -22.40 -23.88 7.84
C MET A 182 -23.33 -23.40 6.74
N PRO A 183 -23.03 -22.26 6.09
CA PRO A 183 -23.79 -21.84 4.92
C PRO A 183 -23.76 -22.90 3.82
N PRO A 184 -24.86 -23.13 3.07
CA PRO A 184 -24.94 -24.15 2.03
C PRO A 184 -23.79 -24.11 1.02
N VAL A 185 -23.38 -22.90 0.60
CA VAL A 185 -22.28 -22.67 -0.33
C VAL A 185 -20.91 -23.17 0.18
N ALA A 186 -20.71 -23.24 1.49
CA ALA A 186 -19.48 -23.72 2.11
C ALA A 186 -19.58 -25.14 2.70
N ALA A 187 -20.76 -25.75 2.65
CA ALA A 187 -21.02 -27.05 3.28
C ALA A 187 -20.20 -28.20 2.66
N GLY A 188 -20.06 -28.25 1.34
CA GLY A 188 -19.23 -29.23 0.63
C GLY A 188 -17.75 -29.10 0.96
N MET A 189 -17.25 -27.86 0.98
CA MET A 189 -15.86 -27.55 1.35
C MET A 189 -15.57 -27.97 2.80
N ASP A 190 -16.39 -27.57 3.74
CA ASP A 190 -16.23 -27.93 5.16
C ASP A 190 -16.26 -29.44 5.39
N PHE A 191 -17.22 -30.10 4.77
CA PHE A 191 -17.37 -31.56 4.93
C PHE A 191 -16.18 -32.31 4.33
N SER A 192 -15.73 -31.92 3.12
CA SER A 192 -14.57 -32.51 2.45
C SER A 192 -13.28 -32.30 3.23
N GLN A 193 -13.05 -31.10 3.78
CA GLN A 193 -11.88 -30.82 4.62
C GLN A 193 -11.86 -31.66 5.91
N ARG A 194 -13.02 -31.80 6.56
CA ARG A 194 -13.16 -32.68 7.74
C ARG A 194 -12.96 -34.16 7.36
N ALA A 195 -13.41 -34.58 6.20
CA ALA A 195 -13.20 -35.94 5.67
C ALA A 195 -11.70 -36.22 5.48
N ARG A 196 -10.96 -35.30 4.87
CA ARG A 196 -9.49 -35.42 4.70
C ARG A 196 -8.76 -35.45 6.04
N VAL A 197 -9.11 -34.58 6.96
CA VAL A 197 -8.52 -34.56 8.32
C VAL A 197 -8.77 -35.88 9.06
N ALA A 198 -9.87 -36.55 8.80
CA ALA A 198 -10.17 -37.91 9.30
C ALA A 198 -9.48 -39.02 8.49
N GLY A 199 -8.58 -38.70 7.56
CA GLY A 199 -7.85 -39.67 6.73
C GLY A 199 -8.64 -40.18 5.52
N GLY A 200 -9.81 -39.61 5.22
CA GLY A 200 -10.63 -39.97 4.07
C GLY A 200 -10.11 -39.41 2.76
N ARG A 201 -10.15 -40.21 1.70
CA ARG A 201 -9.81 -39.77 0.34
C ARG A 201 -11.03 -39.09 -0.31
N VAL A 202 -10.83 -37.91 -0.90
CA VAL A 202 -11.85 -37.09 -1.56
C VAL A 202 -11.54 -36.97 -3.04
N MET A 203 -12.47 -37.35 -3.91
CA MET A 203 -12.28 -37.42 -5.35
C MET A 203 -13.45 -36.80 -6.10
N VAL A 204 -13.22 -36.44 -7.35
CA VAL A 204 -14.28 -36.08 -8.30
C VAL A 204 -14.38 -37.17 -9.39
N ALA A 205 -15.61 -37.53 -9.72
CA ALA A 205 -15.92 -38.43 -10.82
C ALA A 205 -16.68 -37.66 -11.92
N PRO A 206 -15.98 -37.17 -12.97
CA PRO A 206 -16.62 -36.41 -14.05
C PRO A 206 -17.72 -37.18 -14.82
N SER A 207 -17.63 -38.50 -14.86
CA SER A 207 -18.67 -39.36 -15.45
C SER A 207 -20.02 -39.28 -14.72
N SER A 208 -20.04 -38.80 -13.48
CA SER A 208 -21.27 -38.47 -12.75
C SER A 208 -21.65 -37.02 -13.02
N GLU A 209 -22.58 -36.77 -13.92
CA GLU A 209 -23.03 -35.43 -14.28
C GLU A 209 -24.33 -35.06 -13.57
N VAL A 210 -24.36 -33.83 -13.00
CA VAL A 210 -25.55 -33.31 -12.30
C VAL A 210 -25.80 -31.86 -12.76
N LEU A 211 -27.02 -31.59 -13.18
CA LEU A 211 -27.50 -30.27 -13.54
C LEU A 211 -27.93 -29.52 -12.27
N HIS A 212 -27.57 -28.27 -12.14
CA HIS A 212 -27.84 -27.44 -10.96
C HIS A 212 -28.53 -26.13 -11.33
N GLU A 213 -29.72 -25.87 -10.77
CA GLU A 213 -30.52 -24.68 -11.10
C GLU A 213 -30.07 -23.40 -10.41
N ARG A 214 -29.22 -23.52 -9.39
CA ARG A 214 -28.67 -22.39 -8.62
C ARG A 214 -29.70 -21.48 -7.95
N THR A 215 -30.88 -21.95 -7.67
CA THR A 215 -31.93 -21.16 -7.04
C THR A 215 -31.51 -20.63 -5.67
N CYS A 216 -30.81 -21.45 -4.89
CA CYS A 216 -30.27 -21.08 -3.58
C CYS A 216 -29.18 -20.01 -3.60
N ARG A 217 -28.50 -19.79 -4.74
CA ARG A 217 -27.36 -18.83 -4.82
C ARG A 217 -27.81 -17.38 -4.88
N GLN A 218 -29.05 -17.11 -5.22
CA GLN A 218 -29.57 -15.74 -5.35
C GLN A 218 -29.79 -15.04 -4.01
N GLU A 219 -29.96 -15.78 -2.91
CA GLU A 219 -30.27 -15.22 -1.59
C GLU A 219 -29.09 -15.20 -0.60
N VAL A 220 -28.00 -15.91 -0.89
CA VAL A 220 -26.86 -15.96 0.06
C VAL A 220 -26.05 -14.68 0.01
N ALA A 221 -26.13 -13.89 1.07
CA ALA A 221 -25.31 -12.68 1.21
C ALA A 221 -23.82 -13.03 1.31
N GLY A 222 -22.94 -12.26 0.66
CA GLY A 222 -21.49 -12.52 0.57
C GLY A 222 -20.78 -12.71 1.92
N TRP A 223 -21.33 -12.16 3.01
CA TRP A 223 -20.78 -12.35 4.36
C TRP A 223 -20.89 -13.80 4.86
N HIS A 224 -21.86 -14.60 4.37
CA HIS A 224 -21.99 -16.02 4.72
C HIS A 224 -20.82 -16.85 4.19
N GLU A 225 -20.34 -16.54 2.99
CA GLU A 225 -19.15 -17.21 2.43
C GLU A 225 -17.92 -16.99 3.32
N TRP A 226 -17.71 -15.74 3.76
CA TRP A 226 -16.63 -15.40 4.68
C TRP A 226 -16.75 -16.12 6.03
N ALA A 227 -17.95 -16.12 6.61
CA ALA A 227 -18.20 -16.76 7.89
C ALA A 227 -18.01 -18.28 7.79
N GLY A 228 -18.49 -18.89 6.72
CA GLY A 228 -18.31 -20.32 6.43
C GLY A 228 -16.86 -20.73 6.32
N ARG A 229 -16.05 -19.96 5.57
CA ARG A 229 -14.60 -20.17 5.43
C ARG A 229 -13.87 -20.09 6.78
N MET A 230 -14.09 -19.01 7.53
CA MET A 230 -13.48 -18.84 8.84
C MET A 230 -13.83 -20.01 9.77
N ARG A 231 -15.09 -20.43 9.79
CA ARG A 231 -15.54 -21.56 10.59
C ARG A 231 -14.91 -22.89 10.16
N SER A 232 -14.79 -23.15 8.85
CA SER A 232 -14.15 -24.35 8.32
C SER A 232 -12.66 -24.41 8.69
N MET A 233 -11.92 -23.33 8.51
CA MET A 233 -10.52 -23.25 8.92
C MET A 233 -10.33 -23.47 10.43
N LEU A 234 -11.16 -22.84 11.26
CA LEU A 234 -11.11 -23.02 12.71
C LEU A 234 -11.32 -24.48 13.12
N LYS A 235 -12.12 -25.25 12.39
CA LYS A 235 -12.35 -26.67 12.65
C LYS A 235 -11.23 -27.56 12.11
N ALA A 236 -10.76 -27.29 10.89
CA ALA A 236 -9.85 -28.16 10.16
C ALA A 236 -8.39 -28.01 10.55
N TYR A 237 -7.87 -26.79 10.74
CA TYR A 237 -6.45 -26.57 10.98
C TYR A 237 -5.98 -26.78 12.42
N ARG A 238 -4.69 -27.16 12.61
CA ARG A 238 -4.01 -27.19 13.91
C ARG A 238 -3.82 -25.77 14.46
N LEU A 239 -3.61 -25.63 15.77
CA LEU A 239 -3.43 -24.33 16.41
C LEU A 239 -2.23 -23.56 15.87
N ILE A 240 -1.15 -24.25 15.58
CA ILE A 240 0.05 -23.65 14.99
C ILE A 240 -0.23 -23.05 13.61
N THR A 241 -1.01 -23.71 12.80
CA THR A 241 -1.45 -23.20 11.50
C THR A 241 -2.40 -22.01 11.67
N LEU A 242 -3.36 -22.10 12.57
CA LEU A 242 -4.30 -21.01 12.86
C LEU A 242 -3.60 -19.76 13.39
N SER A 243 -2.49 -19.90 14.12
CA SER A 243 -1.76 -18.76 14.70
C SER A 243 -1.25 -17.76 13.66
N TRP A 244 -1.06 -18.19 12.43
CA TRP A 244 -0.64 -17.31 11.33
C TRP A 244 -1.70 -17.17 10.22
N VAL A 245 -2.46 -18.23 9.92
CA VAL A 245 -3.49 -18.19 8.87
C VAL A 245 -4.60 -17.19 9.21
N VAL A 246 -5.10 -17.20 10.46
CA VAL A 246 -6.20 -16.32 10.87
C VAL A 246 -5.79 -14.85 10.85
N PRO A 247 -4.68 -14.41 11.47
CA PRO A 247 -4.25 -13.01 11.38
C PRO A 247 -3.99 -12.54 9.96
N ILE A 248 -3.28 -13.34 9.15
CA ILE A 248 -2.96 -12.97 7.77
C ILE A 248 -4.22 -12.98 6.90
N GLY A 249 -5.08 -13.99 7.01
CA GLY A 249 -6.34 -14.06 6.26
C GLY A 249 -7.30 -12.91 6.61
N THR A 250 -7.35 -12.52 7.89
CA THR A 250 -8.11 -11.34 8.34
C THR A 250 -7.54 -10.05 7.75
N LEU A 251 -6.23 -9.90 7.72
CA LEU A 251 -5.57 -8.75 7.09
C LEU A 251 -5.85 -8.70 5.58
N ILE A 252 -5.76 -9.84 4.88
CA ILE A 252 -6.08 -9.93 3.45
C ILE A 252 -7.54 -9.52 3.20
N GLY A 253 -8.49 -10.02 3.99
CA GLY A 253 -9.90 -9.65 3.86
C GLY A 253 -10.17 -8.17 4.12
N PHE A 254 -9.50 -7.59 5.10
CA PHE A 254 -9.59 -6.16 5.39
C PHE A 254 -9.01 -5.32 4.24
N VAL A 255 -7.82 -5.67 3.74
CA VAL A 255 -7.17 -5.00 2.60
C VAL A 255 -8.05 -5.08 1.35
N ASP A 256 -8.59 -6.25 1.02
CA ASP A 256 -9.52 -6.44 -0.10
C ASP A 256 -10.74 -5.51 0.05
N GLY A 257 -11.35 -5.47 1.23
CA GLY A 257 -12.50 -4.61 1.52
C GLY A 257 -12.19 -3.12 1.38
N VAL A 258 -11.05 -2.65 1.90
CA VAL A 258 -10.61 -1.25 1.83
C VAL A 258 -10.26 -0.85 0.40
N VAL A 259 -9.54 -1.69 -0.35
CA VAL A 259 -9.22 -1.41 -1.76
C VAL A 259 -10.50 -1.32 -2.60
N ARG A 260 -11.44 -2.25 -2.43
CA ARG A 260 -12.73 -2.23 -3.13
C ARG A 260 -13.60 -1.04 -2.72
N LEU A 261 -13.54 -0.60 -1.46
CA LEU A 261 -14.15 0.65 -1.01
C LEU A 261 -13.57 1.85 -1.77
N GLY A 262 -12.24 1.93 -1.88
CA GLY A 262 -11.56 2.95 -2.69
C GLY A 262 -11.92 2.90 -4.18
N LEU A 263 -12.29 1.72 -4.68
CA LEU A 263 -12.81 1.51 -6.04
C LEU A 263 -14.33 1.78 -6.18
N GLY A 264 -15.00 2.25 -5.12
CA GLY A 264 -16.41 2.63 -5.13
C GLY A 264 -17.40 1.51 -4.78
N THR A 265 -16.94 0.37 -4.23
CA THR A 265 -17.79 -0.73 -3.79
C THR A 265 -17.68 -0.94 -2.28
N THR A 266 -18.74 -0.60 -1.54
CA THR A 266 -18.76 -0.70 -0.06
C THR A 266 -19.09 -2.10 0.45
N ARG A 267 -19.85 -2.88 -0.33
CA ARG A 267 -20.39 -4.17 0.07
C ARG A 267 -19.33 -5.18 0.55
N PRO A 268 -18.16 -5.37 -0.12
CA PRO A 268 -17.16 -6.35 0.30
C PRO A 268 -16.59 -6.09 1.69
N LEU A 269 -16.35 -4.81 2.05
CA LEU A 269 -15.88 -4.44 3.38
C LEU A 269 -16.95 -4.70 4.45
N VAL A 270 -18.19 -4.33 4.17
CA VAL A 270 -19.32 -4.56 5.08
C VAL A 270 -19.55 -6.06 5.31
N ASP A 271 -19.53 -6.87 4.25
CA ASP A 271 -19.67 -8.32 4.31
C ASP A 271 -18.54 -8.96 5.12
N PHE A 272 -17.30 -8.53 4.90
CA PHE A 272 -16.16 -9.00 5.69
C PHE A 272 -16.30 -8.66 7.19
N LEU A 273 -16.63 -7.41 7.52
CA LEU A 273 -16.80 -6.97 8.92
C LEU A 273 -17.95 -7.72 9.60
N ARG A 274 -19.07 -7.92 8.88
CA ARG A 274 -20.21 -8.70 9.37
C ARG A 274 -19.84 -10.15 9.64
N ALA A 275 -19.08 -10.78 8.74
CA ALA A 275 -18.59 -12.14 8.92
C ALA A 275 -17.63 -12.26 10.11
N LEU A 276 -16.77 -11.27 10.32
CA LEU A 276 -15.86 -11.24 11.46
C LEU A 276 -16.63 -11.15 12.79
N VAL A 277 -17.61 -10.26 12.88
CA VAL A 277 -18.49 -10.15 14.05
C VAL A 277 -19.23 -11.47 14.28
N TRP A 278 -19.82 -12.05 13.25
CA TRP A 278 -20.49 -13.35 13.34
C TRP A 278 -19.54 -14.44 13.85
N SER A 279 -18.33 -14.50 13.32
CA SER A 279 -17.33 -15.51 13.70
C SER A 279 -16.92 -15.39 15.18
N VAL A 280 -16.80 -14.17 15.69
CA VAL A 280 -16.51 -13.92 17.11
C VAL A 280 -17.68 -14.35 18.00
N LEU A 281 -18.92 -14.00 17.64
CA LEU A 281 -20.13 -14.38 18.39
C LEU A 281 -20.34 -15.89 18.43
N HIS A 282 -19.99 -16.61 17.34
CA HIS A 282 -20.13 -18.06 17.23
C HIS A 282 -18.84 -18.83 17.57
N LEU A 283 -17.82 -18.15 18.08
CA LEU A 283 -16.55 -18.78 18.43
C LEU A 283 -16.68 -19.96 19.41
N PRO A 284 -17.51 -19.90 20.48
CA PRO A 284 -17.67 -21.04 21.36
C PRO A 284 -18.21 -22.28 20.64
N GLY A 285 -19.19 -22.11 19.75
CA GLY A 285 -19.73 -23.19 18.91
C GLY A 285 -18.70 -23.74 17.90
N SER A 286 -17.88 -22.86 17.34
CA SER A 286 -16.79 -23.25 16.42
C SER A 286 -15.71 -24.06 17.16
N LEU A 287 -15.36 -23.68 18.38
CA LEU A 287 -14.41 -24.43 19.22
C LEU A 287 -14.96 -25.78 19.67
N ALA A 288 -16.26 -25.87 19.96
CA ALA A 288 -16.90 -27.16 20.25
C ALA A 288 -16.87 -28.09 19.04
N ALA A 289 -17.21 -27.59 17.85
CA ALA A 289 -17.12 -28.33 16.60
C ALA A 289 -15.67 -28.75 16.28
N ARG A 290 -14.69 -27.87 16.55
CA ARG A 290 -13.25 -28.21 16.43
C ARG A 290 -12.86 -29.39 17.32
N ASN A 291 -13.34 -29.44 18.55
CA ASN A 291 -13.02 -30.55 19.47
C ASN A 291 -13.58 -31.87 18.94
N ALA A 292 -14.75 -31.86 18.28
CA ALA A 292 -15.29 -33.05 17.63
C ALA A 292 -14.41 -33.51 16.46
N VAL A 293 -13.93 -32.56 15.62
CA VAL A 293 -13.02 -32.87 14.51
C VAL A 293 -11.67 -33.40 15.01
N ARG A 294 -11.15 -32.84 16.11
CA ARG A 294 -9.90 -33.35 16.74
C ARG A 294 -9.99 -34.79 17.21
N ALA A 295 -11.17 -35.23 17.65
CA ALA A 295 -11.39 -36.59 18.12
C ALA A 295 -11.26 -37.63 17.00
N VAL A 296 -11.55 -37.25 15.76
CA VAL A 296 -11.52 -38.15 14.58
C VAL A 296 -10.30 -37.90 13.70
N ARG A 297 -9.44 -36.91 14.03
CA ARG A 297 -8.27 -36.54 13.25
C ARG A 297 -7.25 -37.67 13.17
N GLN A 298 -6.85 -38.06 11.95
CA GLN A 298 -5.83 -39.06 11.68
C GLN A 298 -4.59 -38.48 11.00
N VAL A 299 -4.74 -37.35 10.26
CA VAL A 299 -3.64 -36.78 9.47
C VAL A 299 -3.32 -35.33 9.90
N GLY A 300 -2.14 -34.84 9.50
CA GLY A 300 -1.69 -33.47 9.75
C GLY A 300 -2.29 -32.48 8.75
N ASP A 301 -1.94 -31.19 8.93
CA ASP A 301 -2.38 -30.13 8.02
C ASP A 301 -1.65 -30.22 6.66
N GLU A 302 -0.51 -30.93 6.61
CA GLU A 302 0.25 -31.21 5.39
C GLU A 302 -0.61 -31.89 4.31
N GLU A 303 -1.54 -32.73 4.74
CA GLU A 303 -2.47 -33.42 3.82
C GLU A 303 -3.48 -32.43 3.23
N LEU A 304 -3.93 -31.43 3.98
CA LEU A 304 -4.77 -30.36 3.45
C LEU A 304 -4.00 -29.49 2.45
N PHE A 305 -2.77 -29.08 2.81
CA PHE A 305 -1.92 -28.23 1.95
C PHE A 305 -1.58 -28.88 0.61
N ARG A 306 -1.50 -30.21 0.56
CA ARG A 306 -1.21 -30.95 -0.66
C ARG A 306 -2.20 -30.69 -1.80
N TYR A 307 -3.46 -30.38 -1.46
CA TYR A 307 -4.56 -30.14 -2.41
C TYR A 307 -4.94 -28.66 -2.49
N GLN A 308 -4.19 -27.81 -1.85
CA GLN A 308 -4.43 -26.37 -1.88
C GLN A 308 -3.57 -25.68 -2.94
N VAL A 309 -4.12 -24.60 -3.50
CA VAL A 309 -3.35 -23.74 -4.39
C VAL A 309 -2.43 -22.83 -3.59
N THR A 310 -1.25 -22.59 -4.12
CA THR A 310 -0.25 -21.76 -3.47
C THR A 310 -0.61 -20.28 -3.51
N GLY A 311 -0.37 -19.57 -2.40
CA GLY A 311 -0.68 -18.14 -2.26
C GLY A 311 -2.14 -17.87 -1.89
N SER A 312 -2.58 -16.62 -2.02
CA SER A 312 -3.96 -16.22 -1.78
C SER A 312 -4.70 -16.01 -3.11
N VAL A 313 -5.75 -16.78 -3.32
CA VAL A 313 -6.66 -16.62 -4.47
C VAL A 313 -7.26 -15.22 -4.47
N ARG A 314 -7.70 -14.74 -3.30
CA ARG A 314 -8.32 -13.42 -3.15
C ARG A 314 -7.37 -12.27 -3.51
N LEU A 315 -6.11 -12.33 -3.09
CA LEU A 315 -5.14 -11.31 -3.48
C LEU A 315 -4.86 -11.34 -4.99
N ARG A 316 -4.87 -12.52 -5.61
CA ARG A 316 -4.74 -12.64 -7.07
C ARG A 316 -5.95 -12.01 -7.77
N THR A 317 -7.17 -12.33 -7.34
CA THR A 317 -8.40 -11.74 -7.89
C THR A 317 -8.41 -10.22 -7.67
N LEU A 318 -8.07 -9.74 -6.46
CA LEU A 318 -7.97 -8.31 -6.18
C LEU A 318 -6.92 -7.63 -7.08
N ALA A 319 -5.77 -8.25 -7.26
CA ALA A 319 -4.72 -7.73 -8.14
C ALA A 319 -5.15 -7.70 -9.60
N ALA A 320 -5.92 -8.71 -10.05
CA ALA A 320 -6.51 -8.73 -11.38
C ALA A 320 -7.58 -7.64 -11.54
N ASP A 321 -8.51 -7.49 -10.60
CA ASP A 321 -9.56 -6.46 -10.61
C ASP A 321 -8.96 -5.05 -10.58
N VAL A 322 -7.94 -4.83 -9.73
CA VAL A 322 -7.20 -3.56 -9.69
C VAL A 322 -6.42 -3.37 -10.98
N GLY A 323 -5.76 -4.42 -11.47
CA GLY A 323 -5.03 -4.41 -12.73
C GLY A 323 -5.93 -4.04 -13.90
N GLU A 324 -7.06 -4.73 -14.04
CA GLU A 324 -8.08 -4.44 -15.06
C GLU A 324 -8.60 -3.00 -14.92
N ARG A 325 -8.93 -2.57 -13.71
CA ARG A 325 -9.46 -1.23 -13.47
C ARG A 325 -8.47 -0.12 -13.76
N PHE A 326 -7.17 -0.36 -13.60
CA PHE A 326 -6.12 0.62 -13.90
C PHE A 326 -5.40 0.37 -15.23
N GLY A 327 -5.92 -0.53 -16.09
CA GLY A 327 -5.32 -0.87 -17.37
C GLY A 327 -3.91 -1.48 -17.22
N TRP A 328 -3.65 -2.19 -16.11
CA TRP A 328 -2.39 -2.87 -15.83
C TRP A 328 -2.39 -4.32 -16.30
N VAL A 329 -3.52 -4.80 -16.78
CA VAL A 329 -3.60 -6.08 -17.48
C VAL A 329 -2.85 -5.92 -18.78
N ILE A 330 -1.76 -6.61 -18.90
CA ILE A 330 -1.09 -6.82 -20.17
C ILE A 330 -2.07 -7.65 -20.98
N ASP A 331 -2.49 -7.16 -22.15
CA ASP A 331 -3.06 -8.02 -23.18
C ASP A 331 -2.01 -9.10 -23.46
N ASP A 332 -2.12 -10.23 -22.82
CA ASP A 332 -1.58 -11.47 -23.32
C ASP A 332 -2.44 -11.79 -24.56
N GLU A 333 -2.08 -11.19 -25.73
CA GLU A 333 -2.39 -11.91 -26.95
C GLU A 333 -1.84 -13.34 -26.74
N PRO A 334 -2.58 -14.39 -27.09
CA PRO A 334 -2.09 -15.74 -26.96
C PRO A 334 -0.96 -15.95 -27.99
N GLY A 335 0.15 -15.32 -27.72
CA GLY A 335 1.44 -15.66 -28.27
C GLY A 335 1.82 -16.98 -27.61
N VAL A 336 2.19 -17.95 -28.42
CA VAL A 336 2.69 -19.25 -28.00
C VAL A 336 3.54 -19.08 -26.76
N VAL A 337 3.00 -19.45 -25.59
CA VAL A 337 3.70 -19.45 -24.31
C VAL A 337 4.89 -20.39 -24.48
N THR A 338 6.08 -19.84 -24.42
CA THR A 338 7.29 -20.67 -24.49
C THR A 338 7.45 -21.43 -23.17
N GLU A 339 7.96 -22.65 -23.22
CA GLU A 339 8.18 -23.48 -22.01
C GLU A 339 8.96 -22.74 -20.91
N GLU A 340 9.80 -21.76 -21.28
CA GLU A 340 10.53 -20.88 -20.35
C GLU A 340 9.59 -19.95 -19.52
N GLU A 341 8.45 -19.50 -20.09
CA GLU A 341 7.47 -18.69 -19.34
C GLU A 341 6.64 -19.50 -18.38
N LEU A 342 6.34 -20.74 -18.69
CA LEU A 342 5.65 -21.68 -17.79
C LEU A 342 6.50 -22.11 -16.58
N GLU A 343 7.83 -22.21 -16.74
CA GLU A 343 8.73 -22.51 -15.62
C GLU A 343 8.87 -21.32 -14.64
N ASP A 344 8.75 -20.09 -15.10
CA ASP A 344 8.92 -18.88 -14.27
C ASP A 344 7.63 -18.56 -13.45
N GLU A 345 6.44 -18.91 -13.91
CA GLU A 345 5.19 -18.79 -13.15
C GLU A 345 4.98 -19.91 -12.12
N SER A 346 5.64 -21.03 -12.30
CA SER A 346 5.47 -22.21 -11.43
C SER A 346 6.16 -22.09 -10.05
N THR A 347 7.00 -21.08 -9.83
CA THR A 347 7.61 -20.88 -8.52
C THR A 347 6.67 -20.13 -7.58
N ALA A 348 6.03 -20.87 -6.69
CA ALA A 348 5.24 -20.40 -5.53
C ALA A 348 5.94 -19.32 -4.67
N ALA A 349 7.22 -19.09 -4.90
CA ALA A 349 8.04 -18.13 -4.17
C ALA A 349 7.70 -16.66 -4.46
N GLY A 350 7.26 -16.30 -5.67
CA GLY A 350 7.01 -14.92 -6.06
C GLY A 350 5.94 -14.21 -5.21
N PRO A 351 4.71 -14.73 -5.14
CA PRO A 351 3.64 -14.16 -4.31
C PRO A 351 3.95 -14.18 -2.81
N VAL A 352 4.64 -15.22 -2.33
CA VAL A 352 5.07 -15.30 -0.92
C VAL A 352 6.08 -14.21 -0.59
N VAL A 353 7.09 -14.02 -1.42
CA VAL A 353 8.12 -12.97 -1.23
C VAL A 353 7.50 -11.59 -1.36
N ALA A 354 6.54 -11.38 -2.27
CA ALA A 354 5.79 -10.12 -2.39
C ALA A 354 5.00 -9.82 -1.10
N THR A 355 4.28 -10.80 -0.59
CA THR A 355 3.48 -10.63 0.65
C THR A 355 4.38 -10.38 1.85
N LEU A 356 5.45 -11.16 2.01
CA LEU A 356 6.43 -10.96 3.08
C LEU A 356 7.12 -9.60 2.97
N GLY A 357 7.46 -9.17 1.76
CA GLY A 357 8.04 -7.86 1.51
C GLY A 357 7.07 -6.72 1.90
N MET A 358 5.80 -6.83 1.54
CA MET A 358 4.78 -5.84 1.90
C MET A 358 4.52 -5.81 3.41
N VAL A 359 4.48 -6.97 4.07
CA VAL A 359 4.38 -7.06 5.54
C VAL A 359 5.61 -6.45 6.21
N ALA A 360 6.81 -6.71 5.70
CA ALA A 360 8.03 -6.10 6.21
C ALA A 360 8.00 -4.57 6.09
N VAL A 361 7.56 -4.03 4.94
CA VAL A 361 7.35 -2.60 4.73
C VAL A 361 6.33 -2.05 5.73
N ALA A 362 5.20 -2.72 5.92
CA ALA A 362 4.16 -2.28 6.86
C ALA A 362 4.67 -2.24 8.30
N ILE A 363 5.41 -3.26 8.74
CA ILE A 363 6.01 -3.31 10.09
C ILE A 363 7.07 -2.20 10.25
N ALA A 364 7.91 -2.02 9.24
CA ALA A 364 8.99 -1.03 9.25
C ALA A 364 8.51 0.42 9.31
N THR A 365 7.32 0.67 8.76
CA THR A 365 6.73 2.00 8.64
C THR A 365 5.52 2.21 9.55
N ARG A 366 5.29 1.28 10.52
CA ARG A 366 4.09 1.32 11.38
C ARG A 366 3.93 2.62 12.15
N GLY A 367 5.02 3.30 12.51
CA GLY A 367 5.00 4.59 13.20
C GLY A 367 4.35 5.72 12.40
N PHE A 368 4.33 5.62 11.05
CA PHE A 368 3.63 6.59 10.19
C PHE A 368 2.13 6.28 10.05
N TRP A 369 1.67 5.09 10.47
CA TRP A 369 0.28 4.65 10.34
C TRP A 369 -0.46 4.72 11.67
N VAL A 370 0.25 4.42 12.77
CA VAL A 370 -0.28 4.37 14.12
C VAL A 370 0.51 5.34 14.99
N GLY A 371 -0.16 6.20 15.73
CA GLY A 371 0.48 7.23 16.55
C GLY A 371 0.54 8.61 15.90
N ALA A 372 1.25 9.53 16.50
CA ALA A 372 1.49 10.86 15.94
C ALA A 372 2.61 10.80 14.88
N LEU A 373 2.46 11.55 13.79
CA LEU A 373 3.54 11.71 12.82
C LEU A 373 4.72 12.43 13.48
N PRO A 374 5.97 12.04 13.18
CA PRO A 374 7.15 12.76 13.68
C PRO A 374 7.13 14.22 13.21
N GLN A 375 7.68 15.11 14.01
CA GLN A 375 7.79 16.55 13.73
C GLN A 375 9.21 17.01 14.02
N SER A 376 10.15 16.57 13.21
CA SER A 376 11.56 16.92 13.31
C SER A 376 12.15 17.10 11.93
N GLY A 377 13.24 17.83 11.83
CA GLY A 377 13.86 18.14 10.55
C GLY A 377 12.82 18.66 9.55
N PHE A 378 12.80 18.10 8.35
CA PHE A 378 11.85 18.49 7.28
C PHE A 378 10.50 17.75 7.31
N THR A 379 10.27 16.87 8.29
CA THR A 379 8.96 16.24 8.52
C THR A 379 8.21 17.05 9.56
N LEU A 380 7.31 17.90 9.10
CA LEU A 380 6.51 18.76 9.94
C LEU A 380 5.01 18.53 9.71
N ARG A 381 4.18 18.99 10.65
CA ARG A 381 2.72 18.94 10.47
C ARG A 381 2.30 19.83 9.30
N ILE A 382 1.21 19.50 8.66
CA ILE A 382 0.52 20.44 7.77
C ILE A 382 -0.05 21.55 8.65
N GLY A 383 0.28 22.79 8.31
CA GLY A 383 -0.30 23.97 8.96
C GLY A 383 -1.66 24.32 8.39
N ASP A 384 -1.88 25.58 8.09
CA ASP A 384 -3.10 26.01 7.38
C ASP A 384 -2.95 25.72 5.87
N PRO A 385 -3.82 24.89 5.28
CA PRO A 385 -3.79 24.60 3.85
C PRO A 385 -3.89 25.85 2.98
N ILE A 386 -4.60 26.89 3.43
CA ILE A 386 -4.77 28.15 2.69
C ILE A 386 -3.44 28.90 2.66
N VAL A 387 -2.71 28.93 3.76
CA VAL A 387 -1.38 29.57 3.83
C VAL A 387 -0.39 28.88 2.89
N ALA A 388 -0.34 27.55 2.90
CA ALA A 388 0.54 26.78 2.04
C ALA A 388 0.20 26.97 0.55
N LEU A 389 -1.08 26.88 0.17
CA LEU A 389 -1.53 27.04 -1.22
C LEU A 389 -1.39 28.48 -1.71
N SER A 390 -1.73 29.48 -0.88
CA SER A 390 -1.57 30.90 -1.23
C SER A 390 -0.09 31.29 -1.32
N GLY A 391 0.77 30.76 -0.43
CA GLY A 391 2.20 30.98 -0.49
C GLY A 391 2.85 30.37 -1.73
N PHE A 392 2.42 29.17 -2.13
CA PHE A 392 2.88 28.54 -3.37
C PHE A 392 2.42 29.30 -4.61
N ALA A 393 1.16 29.76 -4.65
CA ALA A 393 0.59 30.47 -5.78
C ALA A 393 0.88 31.99 -5.75
N GLY A 394 1.02 32.57 -4.58
CA GLY A 394 1.21 34.00 -4.38
C GLY A 394 2.66 34.45 -4.34
N GLY A 395 3.58 33.58 -4.00
CA GLY A 395 5.01 33.87 -3.91
C GLY A 395 5.40 34.58 -2.62
N TRP A 396 4.83 34.17 -1.49
CA TRP A 396 5.27 34.56 -0.16
C TRP A 396 5.54 33.31 0.69
N ASN A 397 6.79 33.12 1.08
CA ASN A 397 7.22 32.08 2.00
C ASN A 397 7.16 32.63 3.43
N PRO A 398 6.31 32.08 4.33
CA PRO A 398 6.16 32.58 5.70
C PRO A 398 7.25 32.10 6.66
N SER A 399 8.26 31.38 6.21
CA SER A 399 9.35 30.84 7.03
C SER A 399 10.26 31.96 7.56
N GLY A 400 10.68 31.86 8.80
CA GLY A 400 11.59 32.83 9.43
C GLY A 400 10.97 34.23 9.52
N LEU A 401 11.61 35.20 8.91
CA LEU A 401 11.09 36.56 8.74
C LEU A 401 10.33 36.76 7.43
N GLY A 402 10.02 35.69 6.73
CA GLY A 402 9.32 35.70 5.44
C GLY A 402 10.24 36.11 4.27
N SER A 403 9.88 35.65 3.07
CA SER A 403 10.57 36.02 1.83
C SER A 403 9.63 36.05 0.64
N PRO A 404 9.84 36.90 -0.40
CA PRO A 404 9.02 36.96 -1.60
C PRO A 404 9.32 35.80 -2.56
N GLU A 405 9.24 34.59 -2.10
CA GLU A 405 9.48 33.34 -2.81
C GLU A 405 8.29 32.40 -2.64
N ALA A 406 8.16 31.41 -3.52
CA ALA A 406 7.09 30.43 -3.38
C ALA A 406 7.43 29.41 -2.27
N VAL A 407 6.42 29.00 -1.54
CA VAL A 407 6.48 27.87 -0.61
C VAL A 407 6.88 26.61 -1.36
N HIS A 408 7.63 25.71 -0.71
CA HIS A 408 8.07 24.45 -1.31
C HIS A 408 6.89 23.60 -1.80
N PRO A 409 6.96 22.99 -3.00
CA PRO A 409 5.81 22.30 -3.63
C PRO A 409 5.25 21.15 -2.81
N SER A 410 6.05 20.49 -1.95
CA SER A 410 5.57 19.43 -1.08
C SER A 410 4.51 19.89 -0.08
N ALA A 411 4.68 21.09 0.46
CA ALA A 411 3.68 21.67 1.35
C ALA A 411 2.37 21.97 0.62
N ALA A 412 2.44 22.52 -0.60
CA ALA A 412 1.27 22.74 -1.44
C ALA A 412 0.59 21.42 -1.83
N PHE A 413 1.35 20.35 -2.11
CA PHE A 413 0.83 19.03 -2.42
C PHE A 413 0.04 18.44 -1.24
N PHE A 414 0.61 18.40 -0.05
CA PHE A 414 -0.07 17.90 1.14
C PHE A 414 -1.27 18.77 1.53
N ALA A 415 -1.15 20.09 1.43
CA ALA A 415 -2.24 21.03 1.68
C ALA A 415 -3.40 20.84 0.68
N ALA A 416 -3.10 20.61 -0.60
CA ALA A 416 -4.13 20.30 -1.60
C ALA A 416 -4.84 18.96 -1.29
N MET A 417 -4.12 17.95 -0.86
CA MET A 417 -4.72 16.67 -0.44
C MET A 417 -5.61 16.85 0.79
N ASP A 418 -5.17 17.62 1.78
CA ASP A 418 -5.94 17.91 2.98
C ASP A 418 -7.21 18.70 2.65
N TRP A 419 -7.11 19.72 1.81
CA TRP A 419 -8.26 20.49 1.33
C TRP A 419 -9.28 19.64 0.56
N LEU A 420 -8.80 18.76 -0.35
CA LEU A 420 -9.66 17.85 -1.13
C LEU A 420 -10.42 16.84 -0.26
N THR A 421 -9.87 16.46 0.88
CA THR A 421 -10.50 15.54 1.83
C THR A 421 -11.30 16.24 2.93
N GLY A 422 -11.42 17.59 2.84
CA GLY A 422 -12.16 18.39 3.81
C GLY A 422 -11.52 18.43 5.20
N GLY A 423 -10.16 18.38 5.28
CA GLY A 423 -9.44 18.41 6.56
C GLY A 423 -9.51 17.10 7.35
N TRP A 424 -9.71 15.97 6.67
CA TRP A 424 -9.76 14.69 7.36
C TRP A 424 -8.39 14.34 7.99
N ALA A 425 -8.37 14.16 9.32
CA ALA A 425 -7.15 13.91 10.07
C ALA A 425 -6.32 12.67 9.64
N GLY A 426 -6.91 11.78 8.84
CA GLY A 426 -6.25 10.62 8.24
C GLY A 426 -5.56 10.89 6.91
N THR A 427 -5.75 12.05 6.28
CA THR A 427 -5.27 12.36 4.91
C THR A 427 -3.79 12.13 4.75
N SER A 428 -2.96 12.75 5.59
CA SER A 428 -1.49 12.63 5.51
C SER A 428 -1.03 11.19 5.63
N ARG A 429 -1.58 10.42 6.57
CA ARG A 429 -1.24 9.01 6.77
C ARG A 429 -1.62 8.15 5.58
N THR A 430 -2.79 8.40 4.99
CA THR A 430 -3.26 7.67 3.80
C THR A 430 -2.38 7.97 2.60
N VAL A 431 -2.00 9.23 2.39
CA VAL A 431 -1.10 9.64 1.31
C VAL A 431 0.28 9.03 1.50
N ILE A 432 0.85 9.09 2.71
CA ILE A 432 2.14 8.46 3.03
C ILE A 432 2.09 6.96 2.74
N ALA A 433 1.06 6.26 3.25
CA ALA A 433 0.88 4.84 3.01
C ALA A 433 0.79 4.50 1.52
N ALA A 434 -0.01 5.25 0.75
CA ALA A 434 -0.16 5.04 -0.68
C ALA A 434 1.16 5.24 -1.44
N LEU A 435 1.95 6.25 -1.09
CA LEU A 435 3.23 6.53 -1.73
C LEU A 435 4.31 5.49 -1.37
N LEU A 436 4.34 4.98 -0.13
CA LEU A 436 5.22 3.88 0.26
C LEU A 436 4.87 2.57 -0.46
N VAL A 437 3.58 2.26 -0.58
CA VAL A 437 3.12 1.12 -1.41
C VAL A 437 3.48 1.34 -2.87
N ALA A 438 3.33 2.56 -3.39
CA ALA A 438 3.75 2.90 -4.74
C ALA A 438 5.26 2.71 -4.96
N ALA A 439 6.11 2.99 -3.96
CA ALA A 439 7.55 2.74 -4.05
C ALA A 439 7.86 1.23 -4.14
N PHE A 440 7.22 0.42 -3.30
CA PHE A 440 7.37 -1.03 -3.33
C PHE A 440 6.95 -1.62 -4.69
N LEU A 441 5.76 -1.27 -5.16
CA LEU A 441 5.21 -1.77 -6.43
C LEU A 441 5.96 -1.20 -7.64
N GLY A 442 6.36 0.08 -7.58
CA GLY A 442 7.09 0.76 -8.66
C GLY A 442 8.45 0.15 -8.95
N ALA A 443 9.18 -0.27 -7.91
CA ALA A 443 10.44 -0.99 -8.06
C ALA A 443 10.23 -2.33 -8.80
N GLY A 444 9.24 -3.12 -8.39
CA GLY A 444 8.89 -4.38 -9.05
C GLY A 444 8.44 -4.19 -10.50
N LYS A 445 7.63 -3.15 -10.76
CA LYS A 445 7.18 -2.79 -12.12
C LYS A 445 8.35 -2.40 -13.01
N LEU A 446 9.23 -1.50 -12.56
CA LEU A 446 10.40 -1.07 -13.33
C LEU A 446 11.29 -2.26 -13.74
N LEU A 447 11.57 -3.14 -12.80
CA LEU A 447 12.37 -4.34 -13.06
C LEU A 447 11.71 -5.30 -14.05
N LYS A 448 10.38 -5.48 -13.96
CA LYS A 448 9.61 -6.26 -14.94
C LYS A 448 9.75 -5.70 -16.34
N GLU A 449 9.59 -4.38 -16.52
CA GLU A 449 9.75 -3.72 -17.83
C GLU A 449 11.18 -3.87 -18.41
N LEU A 450 12.16 -4.00 -17.53
CA LEU A 450 13.55 -4.25 -17.89
C LEU A 450 13.86 -5.74 -18.13
N GLY A 451 12.87 -6.64 -18.01
CA GLY A 451 13.00 -8.07 -18.24
C GLY A 451 13.65 -8.84 -17.10
N VAL A 452 13.55 -8.29 -15.87
CA VAL A 452 13.94 -9.01 -14.64
C VAL A 452 12.70 -9.66 -14.07
N THR A 453 12.67 -10.99 -14.07
CA THR A 453 11.56 -11.82 -13.58
C THR A 453 11.89 -12.45 -12.22
N GLY A 454 10.89 -13.05 -11.58
CA GLY A 454 11.06 -13.79 -10.33
C GLY A 454 10.99 -12.95 -9.05
N PRO A 455 11.25 -13.57 -7.88
CA PRO A 455 11.07 -12.96 -6.56
C PRO A 455 12.03 -11.79 -6.27
N SER A 456 13.13 -11.67 -7.02
CA SER A 456 14.14 -10.61 -6.87
C SER A 456 13.58 -9.19 -7.00
N ARG A 457 12.56 -9.00 -7.84
CA ARG A 457 11.88 -7.70 -8.01
C ARG A 457 11.19 -7.21 -6.72
N HIS A 458 10.70 -8.15 -5.90
CA HIS A 458 10.05 -7.81 -4.62
C HIS A 458 11.08 -7.48 -3.53
N ALA A 459 12.24 -8.15 -3.54
CA ALA A 459 13.36 -7.79 -2.68
C ALA A 459 13.86 -6.36 -2.98
N ALA A 460 13.91 -5.98 -4.26
CA ALA A 460 14.22 -4.61 -4.67
C ALA A 460 13.15 -3.59 -4.20
N GLY A 461 11.88 -3.99 -4.16
CA GLY A 461 10.80 -3.17 -3.59
C GLY A 461 10.98 -2.91 -2.10
N VAL A 462 11.38 -3.92 -1.33
CA VAL A 462 11.74 -3.74 0.09
C VAL A 462 12.91 -2.75 0.23
N ALA A 463 13.97 -2.92 -0.59
CA ALA A 463 15.11 -2.02 -0.58
C ALA A 463 14.74 -0.57 -0.95
N ALA A 464 13.75 -0.37 -1.85
CA ALA A 464 13.26 0.95 -2.23
C ALA A 464 12.52 1.67 -1.11
N VAL A 465 11.93 0.96 -0.15
CA VAL A 465 11.15 1.58 0.93
C VAL A 465 11.95 1.62 2.24
N ILE A 466 12.47 0.49 2.70
CA ILE A 466 13.07 0.39 4.04
C ILE A 466 14.59 0.13 4.01
N GLY A 467 15.16 -0.07 2.84
CA GLY A 467 16.59 -0.28 2.67
C GLY A 467 17.35 1.04 2.61
N VAL A 468 18.10 1.20 1.52
CA VAL A 468 18.95 2.36 1.29
C VAL A 468 18.17 3.68 1.28
N SER A 469 16.89 3.67 0.83
CA SER A 469 16.10 4.91 0.81
C SER A 469 15.88 5.49 2.20
N ALA A 470 15.49 4.68 3.17
CA ALA A 470 15.30 5.17 4.53
C ALA A 470 16.62 5.72 5.12
N SER A 471 17.73 5.03 4.91
CA SER A 471 19.04 5.49 5.41
C SER A 471 19.52 6.80 4.78
N LEU A 472 19.08 7.14 3.58
CA LEU A 472 19.44 8.41 2.91
C LEU A 472 18.58 9.59 3.38
N PHE A 473 17.31 9.36 3.68
CA PHE A 473 16.37 10.44 4.01
C PHE A 473 16.11 10.61 5.51
N ALA A 474 16.22 9.53 6.31
CA ALA A 474 15.93 9.58 7.73
C ALA A 474 16.86 10.51 8.55
N PRO A 475 18.19 10.61 8.27
CA PRO A 475 19.07 11.50 9.04
C PRO A 475 18.63 12.96 9.02
N ASN A 476 18.01 13.39 7.90
CA ASN A 476 17.48 14.75 7.74
C ASN A 476 15.98 14.84 8.02
N ALA A 477 15.35 13.72 8.41
CA ALA A 477 13.90 13.60 8.52
C ALA A 477 13.16 14.13 7.27
N ASP A 478 13.71 13.93 6.05
CA ASP A 478 13.10 14.40 4.80
C ASP A 478 12.08 13.36 4.29
N LEU A 479 10.89 13.44 4.82
CA LEU A 479 9.78 12.59 4.43
C LEU A 479 9.35 12.82 2.97
N ALA A 480 9.34 14.08 2.51
CA ALA A 480 8.90 14.41 1.15
C ALA A 480 9.84 13.80 0.10
N GLY A 481 11.16 13.96 0.27
CA GLY A 481 12.15 13.33 -0.61
C GLY A 481 12.05 11.81 -0.62
N TRP A 482 11.85 11.18 0.54
CA TRP A 482 11.62 9.73 0.61
C TRP A 482 10.39 9.29 -0.16
N LEU A 483 9.27 9.98 0.00
CA LEU A 483 8.01 9.68 -0.67
C LEU A 483 8.06 9.92 -2.19
N ALA A 484 8.96 10.77 -2.67
CA ALA A 484 9.17 11.00 -4.11
C ALA A 484 9.71 9.77 -4.86
N VAL A 485 10.36 8.84 -4.15
CA VAL A 485 10.94 7.62 -4.75
C VAL A 485 9.89 6.78 -5.47
N GLY A 486 8.72 6.59 -4.86
CA GLY A 486 7.65 5.79 -5.46
C GLY A 486 7.17 6.32 -6.81
N PRO A 487 6.63 7.53 -6.86
CA PRO A 487 6.22 8.16 -8.10
C PRO A 487 7.34 8.25 -9.15
N ALA A 488 8.58 8.48 -8.74
CA ALA A 488 9.71 8.54 -9.66
C ALA A 488 10.02 7.17 -10.31
N LEU A 489 9.98 6.06 -9.55
CA LEU A 489 10.10 4.70 -10.08
C LEU A 489 8.99 4.36 -11.08
N TRP A 490 7.75 4.78 -10.80
CA TRP A 490 6.63 4.62 -11.73
C TRP A 490 6.82 5.45 -13.00
N ALA A 491 7.27 6.71 -12.90
CA ALA A 491 7.53 7.57 -14.04
C ALA A 491 8.61 6.97 -14.95
N VAL A 492 9.71 6.48 -14.39
CA VAL A 492 10.76 5.80 -15.17
C VAL A 492 10.22 4.52 -15.82
N SER A 493 9.43 3.73 -15.10
CA SER A 493 8.78 2.54 -15.64
C SER A 493 7.92 2.88 -16.87
N LEU A 494 7.08 3.91 -16.78
CA LEU A 494 6.24 4.40 -17.88
C LEU A 494 7.06 4.96 -19.06
N ALA A 495 8.22 5.55 -18.79
CA ALA A 495 9.12 6.05 -19.82
C ALA A 495 9.79 4.93 -20.63
N VAL A 496 10.18 3.82 -19.96
CA VAL A 496 10.93 2.73 -20.61
C VAL A 496 10.04 1.66 -21.25
N MET A 497 8.79 1.50 -20.80
CA MET A 497 7.86 0.50 -21.30
C MET A 497 7.46 0.76 -22.77
N SER A 498 6.93 -0.26 -23.45
CA SER A 498 6.34 -0.11 -24.78
C SER A 498 4.99 0.60 -24.70
N TRP A 499 4.75 1.58 -25.57
CA TRP A 499 3.48 2.30 -25.60
C TRP A 499 2.53 1.72 -26.65
N PRO A 500 1.22 1.69 -26.38
CA PRO A 500 0.21 1.15 -27.27
C PRO A 500 0.11 1.96 -28.57
N ARG A 501 -0.43 1.35 -29.61
CA ARG A 501 -0.67 2.03 -30.90
C ARG A 501 -1.92 2.90 -30.88
N SER A 502 -2.89 2.59 -30.06
CA SER A 502 -4.14 3.34 -29.94
C SER A 502 -3.90 4.74 -29.35
N SER A 503 -4.63 5.72 -29.84
CA SER A 503 -4.48 7.13 -29.42
C SER A 503 -4.98 7.33 -27.97
N LEU A 504 -6.08 6.67 -27.59
CA LEU A 504 -6.68 6.81 -26.25
C LEU A 504 -5.80 6.13 -25.18
N ALA A 505 -5.32 4.92 -25.44
CA ALA A 505 -4.41 4.25 -24.52
C ALA A 505 -3.07 5.01 -24.40
N ARG A 506 -2.58 5.65 -25.46
CA ARG A 506 -1.43 6.57 -25.39
C ARG A 506 -1.73 7.78 -24.51
N LEU A 507 -2.92 8.38 -24.66
CA LEU A 507 -3.33 9.50 -23.82
C LEU A 507 -3.34 9.11 -22.34
N GLY A 508 -3.89 7.95 -21.99
CA GLY A 508 -3.89 7.44 -20.63
C GLY A 508 -2.48 7.22 -20.07
N ARG A 509 -1.56 6.67 -20.85
CA ARG A 509 -0.15 6.52 -20.43
C ARG A 509 0.57 7.86 -20.32
N THR A 510 0.26 8.82 -21.17
CA THR A 510 0.74 10.20 -21.03
C THR A 510 0.22 10.81 -19.73
N GLY A 511 -1.07 10.60 -19.39
CA GLY A 511 -1.66 11.03 -18.13
C GLY A 511 -0.99 10.39 -16.92
N GLY A 512 -0.74 9.09 -16.97
CA GLY A 512 0.01 8.38 -15.92
C GLY A 512 1.43 8.92 -15.74
N LEU A 513 2.12 9.20 -16.85
CA LEU A 513 3.46 9.80 -16.82
C LEU A 513 3.42 11.22 -16.22
N ALA A 514 2.47 12.06 -16.65
CA ALA A 514 2.29 13.41 -16.11
C ALA A 514 1.99 13.39 -14.59
N LEU A 515 1.10 12.51 -14.16
CA LEU A 515 0.72 12.38 -12.75
C LEU A 515 1.89 11.90 -11.91
N THR A 516 2.55 10.82 -12.30
CA THR A 516 3.65 10.24 -11.51
C THR A 516 4.86 11.18 -11.46
N THR A 517 5.22 11.81 -12.58
CA THR A 517 6.32 12.79 -12.60
C THR A 517 5.94 14.07 -11.87
N GLY A 518 4.70 14.55 -12.01
CA GLY A 518 4.21 15.72 -11.31
C GLY A 518 4.22 15.52 -9.80
N VAL A 519 3.73 14.37 -9.28
CA VAL A 519 3.80 14.06 -7.85
C VAL A 519 5.24 13.91 -7.38
N ALA A 520 6.11 13.23 -8.14
CA ALA A 520 7.53 13.14 -7.80
C ALA A 520 8.18 14.52 -7.67
N SER A 521 7.90 15.44 -8.62
CA SER A 521 8.47 16.79 -8.62
C SER A 521 7.79 17.74 -7.62
N ALA A 522 6.54 17.48 -7.23
CA ALA A 522 5.92 18.18 -6.11
C ALA A 522 6.61 17.83 -4.77
N LEU A 523 7.01 16.58 -4.59
CA LEU A 523 7.69 16.10 -3.38
C LEU A 523 9.19 16.42 -3.38
N ALA A 524 9.86 16.29 -4.54
CA ALA A 524 11.25 16.63 -4.76
C ALA A 524 11.39 17.40 -6.09
N PRO A 525 11.52 18.72 -6.09
CA PRO A 525 11.40 19.58 -7.28
C PRO A 525 12.29 19.17 -8.46
N LEU A 526 13.48 18.67 -8.19
CA LEU A 526 14.43 18.22 -9.22
C LEU A 526 14.28 16.73 -9.62
N ALA A 527 13.27 16.00 -9.10
CA ALA A 527 13.01 14.60 -9.49
C ALA A 527 12.77 14.45 -11.00
N ALA A 528 12.24 15.46 -11.66
CA ALA A 528 12.07 15.47 -13.12
C ALA A 528 13.40 15.25 -13.87
N ALA A 529 14.48 15.87 -13.41
CA ALA A 529 15.82 15.71 -14.00
C ALA A 529 16.35 14.28 -13.77
N THR A 530 16.11 13.70 -12.59
CA THR A 530 16.54 12.32 -12.29
C THR A 530 15.78 11.30 -13.13
N ILE A 531 14.48 11.51 -13.37
CA ILE A 531 13.64 10.67 -14.24
C ILE A 531 14.14 10.71 -15.69
N LEU A 532 14.45 11.91 -16.22
CA LEU A 532 15.03 12.07 -17.54
C LEU A 532 16.37 11.34 -17.66
N LEU A 533 17.28 11.60 -16.71
CA LEU A 533 18.58 10.97 -16.68
C LEU A 533 18.48 9.45 -16.61
N ALA A 534 17.57 8.94 -15.78
CA ALA A 534 17.29 7.51 -15.67
C ALA A 534 16.78 6.93 -16.99
N ALA A 535 15.84 7.59 -17.66
CA ALA A 535 15.31 7.14 -18.94
C ALA A 535 16.39 7.10 -20.04
N VAL A 536 17.28 8.10 -20.06
CA VAL A 536 18.40 8.17 -21.03
C VAL A 536 19.44 7.07 -20.76
N ILE A 537 19.84 6.86 -19.50
CA ILE A 537 20.83 5.84 -19.15
C ILE A 537 20.29 4.44 -19.43
N LEU A 538 19.02 4.17 -19.07
CA LEU A 538 18.40 2.87 -19.35
C LEU A 538 18.26 2.64 -20.86
N TRP A 539 17.90 3.66 -21.63
CA TRP A 539 17.89 3.59 -23.08
C TRP A 539 19.27 3.28 -23.67
N ALA A 540 20.33 3.90 -23.14
CA ALA A 540 21.68 3.71 -23.64
C ALA A 540 22.30 2.36 -23.25
N LEU A 541 22.03 1.86 -22.05
CA LEU A 541 22.72 0.70 -21.49
C LEU A 541 21.92 -0.61 -21.57
N VAL A 542 20.58 -0.55 -21.58
CA VAL A 542 19.74 -1.76 -21.53
C VAL A 542 19.20 -2.14 -22.89
N PRO A 543 19.62 -3.27 -23.50
CA PRO A 543 19.10 -3.74 -24.76
C PRO A 543 17.60 -3.99 -24.71
N GLY A 544 16.87 -3.58 -25.75
CA GLY A 544 15.42 -3.73 -25.85
C GLY A 544 14.61 -2.59 -25.24
N VAL A 545 15.23 -1.64 -24.53
CA VAL A 545 14.58 -0.37 -24.21
C VAL A 545 14.49 0.45 -25.50
N ARG A 546 13.27 0.76 -25.96
CA ARG A 546 13.06 1.38 -27.28
C ARG A 546 13.53 2.84 -27.29
N GLY A 547 13.96 3.33 -28.45
CA GLY A 547 14.46 4.71 -28.64
C GLY A 547 13.49 5.81 -28.21
N GLY A 548 12.18 5.54 -28.15
CA GLY A 548 11.18 6.45 -27.57
C GLY A 548 11.31 6.69 -26.05
N ALA A 549 12.11 5.92 -25.31
CA ALA A 549 12.28 6.08 -23.85
C ALA A 549 12.89 7.44 -23.50
N ALA A 550 13.92 7.87 -24.23
CA ALA A 550 14.53 9.19 -24.02
C ALA A 550 13.54 10.35 -24.31
N ALA A 551 12.75 10.23 -25.39
CA ALA A 551 11.73 11.24 -25.72
C ALA A 551 10.61 11.29 -24.65
N ARG A 552 10.21 10.15 -24.11
CA ARG A 552 9.24 10.08 -23.01
C ARG A 552 9.85 10.59 -21.69
N GLY A 553 11.15 10.37 -21.47
CA GLY A 553 11.88 10.97 -20.37
C GLY A 553 11.91 12.51 -20.45
N LEU A 554 12.10 13.08 -21.66
CA LEU A 554 11.96 14.53 -21.89
C LEU A 554 10.54 15.02 -21.56
N LEU A 555 9.52 14.32 -22.07
CA LEU A 555 8.13 14.65 -21.76
C LEU A 555 7.82 14.57 -20.27
N ALA A 556 8.38 13.58 -19.56
CA ALA A 556 8.28 13.48 -18.12
C ALA A 556 8.95 14.69 -17.44
N ALA A 557 10.15 15.08 -17.89
CA ALA A 557 10.83 16.24 -17.37
C ALA A 557 10.01 17.53 -17.52
N ASP A 558 9.39 17.72 -18.69
CA ASP A 558 8.51 18.88 -18.95
C ASP A 558 7.33 18.92 -17.96
N PHE A 559 6.65 17.80 -17.74
CA PHE A 559 5.55 17.72 -16.76
C PHE A 559 6.02 18.02 -15.33
N GLY A 560 7.14 17.48 -14.91
CA GLY A 560 7.68 17.72 -13.58
C GLY A 560 8.14 19.16 -13.38
N LEU A 561 8.83 19.73 -14.38
CA LEU A 561 9.24 21.14 -14.36
C LEU A 561 8.04 22.08 -14.32
N LEU A 562 6.98 21.81 -15.10
CA LEU A 562 5.74 22.59 -15.06
C LEU A 562 5.06 22.49 -13.69
N THR A 563 5.08 21.30 -13.05
CA THR A 563 4.48 21.13 -11.72
C THR A 563 5.25 21.89 -10.64
N ALA A 564 6.58 21.87 -10.65
CA ALA A 564 7.41 22.56 -9.69
C ALA A 564 7.71 24.05 -10.06
N SER A 565 7.24 24.52 -11.23
CA SER A 565 7.62 25.82 -11.80
C SER A 565 7.37 27.03 -10.89
N PRO A 566 6.31 27.15 -10.07
CA PRO A 566 6.14 28.29 -9.17
C PRO A 566 7.32 28.43 -8.21
N TYR A 567 7.81 27.33 -7.70
CA TYR A 567 8.96 27.28 -6.80
C TYR A 567 10.28 27.48 -7.57
N LEU A 568 10.52 26.71 -8.63
CA LEU A 568 11.78 26.74 -9.38
C LEU A 568 12.10 28.09 -10.03
N VAL A 569 11.09 28.87 -10.41
CA VAL A 569 11.28 30.23 -10.96
C VAL A 569 11.61 31.25 -9.86
N ALA A 570 11.16 31.02 -8.64
CA ALA A 570 11.40 31.91 -7.52
C ALA A 570 12.77 31.69 -6.84
N VAL A 571 13.26 30.44 -6.87
CA VAL A 571 14.51 30.05 -6.23
C VAL A 571 15.70 30.29 -7.16
N THR A 572 16.75 30.93 -6.65
CA THR A 572 17.96 31.16 -7.44
C THR A 572 18.84 29.92 -7.53
N GLY A 573 19.74 29.84 -8.52
CA GLY A 573 20.59 28.65 -8.71
C GLY A 573 21.43 28.28 -7.48
N ASN A 574 21.93 29.26 -6.72
CA ASN A 574 22.73 29.05 -5.50
C ASN A 574 21.87 28.44 -4.37
N GLU A 575 20.62 28.85 -4.25
CA GLU A 575 19.71 28.35 -3.20
C GLU A 575 19.36 26.88 -3.38
N LEU A 576 19.31 26.38 -4.61
CA LEU A 576 19.10 24.95 -4.89
C LEU A 576 20.25 24.05 -4.44
N THR A 577 21.44 24.63 -4.25
CA THR A 577 22.68 23.89 -3.97
C THR A 577 23.28 24.19 -2.62
N GLU A 578 23.05 25.38 -2.05
CA GLU A 578 23.71 25.87 -0.84
C GLU A 578 22.82 25.77 0.40
N THR A 579 21.49 25.81 0.23
CA THR A 579 20.55 25.82 1.34
C THR A 579 19.90 24.43 1.51
N GLY A 580 19.56 24.09 2.74
CA GLY A 580 18.87 22.85 3.08
C GLY A 580 19.79 21.73 3.59
N PRO A 581 19.24 20.52 3.78
CA PRO A 581 19.94 19.41 4.39
C PRO A 581 21.08 18.90 3.52
N ALA A 582 22.21 18.55 4.14
CA ALA A 582 23.30 17.82 3.49
C ALA A 582 22.95 16.32 3.44
N TYR A 583 23.06 15.71 2.28
CA TYR A 583 22.81 14.28 2.12
C TYR A 583 24.12 13.50 2.09
N ASP A 584 24.30 12.61 3.05
CA ASP A 584 25.38 11.61 2.99
C ASP A 584 24.90 10.45 2.09
N LEU A 585 25.34 10.49 0.85
CA LEU A 585 25.00 9.47 -0.15
C LEU A 585 25.80 8.17 0.02
N MET A 586 26.76 8.16 0.95
CA MET A 586 27.58 6.99 1.31
C MET A 586 27.58 6.79 2.84
N PRO A 587 26.51 6.29 3.43
CA PRO A 587 26.41 6.13 4.88
C PRO A 587 27.35 5.01 5.41
N GLY A 588 28.64 5.19 5.26
CA GLY A 588 29.69 4.32 5.77
C GLY A 588 30.36 3.41 4.76
N ILE A 589 31.53 2.89 5.13
CA ILE A 589 32.37 2.03 4.26
C ILE A 589 31.70 0.67 3.97
N VAL A 590 30.99 0.10 4.91
CA VAL A 590 30.43 -1.26 4.77
C VAL A 590 29.30 -1.31 3.75
N PRO A 591 28.27 -0.43 3.77
CA PRO A 591 27.27 -0.35 2.72
C PRO A 591 27.87 -0.09 1.34
N ALA A 592 28.87 0.81 1.26
CA ALA A 592 29.57 1.11 0.02
C ALA A 592 30.29 -0.12 -0.57
N LEU A 593 31.00 -0.88 0.27
CA LEU A 593 31.67 -2.12 -0.15
C LEU A 593 30.66 -3.18 -0.59
N LEU A 594 29.57 -3.38 0.15
CA LEU A 594 28.54 -4.34 -0.22
C LEU A 594 27.89 -3.97 -1.56
N LEU A 595 27.61 -2.70 -1.78
CA LEU A 595 27.08 -2.22 -3.05
C LEU A 595 28.06 -2.39 -4.20
N ALA A 596 29.36 -2.09 -3.99
CA ALA A 596 30.41 -2.33 -4.97
C ALA A 596 30.53 -3.82 -5.32
N ILE A 597 30.42 -4.72 -4.34
CA ILE A 597 30.40 -6.16 -4.54
C ILE A 597 29.18 -6.57 -5.37
N VAL A 598 27.97 -6.07 -5.06
CA VAL A 598 26.74 -6.33 -5.82
C VAL A 598 26.93 -5.93 -7.29
N VAL A 599 27.42 -4.71 -7.54
CA VAL A 599 27.61 -4.19 -8.89
C VAL A 599 28.70 -4.98 -9.61
N PHE A 600 29.87 -5.14 -9.01
CA PHE A 600 31.02 -5.81 -9.65
C PHE A 600 30.72 -7.28 -9.98
N LEU A 601 30.27 -8.04 -8.99
CA LEU A 601 29.94 -9.46 -9.21
C LEU A 601 28.68 -9.62 -10.08
N GLY A 602 27.70 -8.73 -9.94
CA GLY A 602 26.50 -8.73 -10.78
C GLY A 602 26.82 -8.49 -12.26
N VAL A 603 27.71 -7.52 -12.56
CA VAL A 603 28.15 -7.27 -13.94
C VAL A 603 28.98 -8.42 -14.48
N THR A 604 29.85 -9.02 -13.65
CA THR A 604 30.77 -10.08 -14.06
C THR A 604 30.07 -11.43 -14.29
N PHE A 605 29.11 -11.78 -13.45
CA PHE A 605 28.54 -13.13 -13.38
C PHE A 605 27.04 -13.23 -13.74
N ALA A 606 26.31 -12.14 -13.91
CA ALA A 606 24.92 -12.18 -14.36
C ALA A 606 24.82 -12.25 -15.88
N PRO A 607 24.27 -13.32 -16.46
CA PRO A 607 24.20 -13.46 -17.93
C PRO A 607 23.12 -12.57 -18.53
N GLY A 608 23.32 -12.18 -19.77
CA GLY A 608 22.31 -11.58 -20.63
C GLY A 608 21.87 -10.16 -20.21
N ARG A 609 20.57 -9.92 -20.21
CA ARG A 609 19.99 -8.60 -19.99
C ARG A 609 20.17 -8.10 -18.54
N ARG A 610 20.15 -9.02 -17.57
CA ARG A 610 20.31 -8.70 -16.14
C ARG A 610 21.63 -7.98 -15.83
N HIS A 611 22.76 -8.40 -16.40
CA HIS A 611 24.03 -7.70 -16.17
C HIS A 611 24.04 -6.25 -16.68
N ARG A 612 23.29 -5.95 -17.72
CA ARG A 612 23.14 -4.57 -18.24
C ARG A 612 22.28 -3.72 -17.29
N VAL A 613 21.26 -4.31 -16.68
CA VAL A 613 20.47 -3.63 -15.64
C VAL A 613 21.32 -3.33 -14.40
N VAL A 614 22.14 -4.29 -13.95
CA VAL A 614 23.10 -4.07 -12.85
C VAL A 614 24.09 -2.96 -13.21
N ALA A 615 24.64 -2.98 -14.42
CA ALA A 615 25.58 -1.95 -14.87
C ALA A 615 24.91 -0.55 -14.92
N ALA A 616 23.65 -0.47 -15.36
CA ALA A 616 22.88 0.76 -15.33
C ALA A 616 22.66 1.24 -13.89
N GLY A 617 22.30 0.33 -12.99
CA GLY A 617 22.17 0.64 -11.55
C GLY A 617 23.46 1.16 -10.94
N GLY A 618 24.59 0.50 -11.24
CA GLY A 618 25.91 0.95 -10.83
C GLY A 618 26.28 2.33 -11.37
N ALA A 619 25.92 2.63 -12.63
CA ALA A 619 26.12 3.94 -13.21
C ALA A 619 25.30 5.02 -12.51
N PHE A 620 24.04 4.75 -12.11
CA PHE A 620 23.24 5.71 -11.35
C PHE A 620 23.84 6.00 -9.99
N VAL A 621 24.27 4.96 -9.26
CA VAL A 621 24.93 5.15 -7.97
C VAL A 621 26.25 5.90 -8.13
N ALA A 622 27.03 5.58 -9.14
CA ALA A 622 28.28 6.29 -9.42
C ALA A 622 28.01 7.77 -9.70
N LEU A 623 27.04 8.12 -10.53
CA LEU A 623 26.67 9.51 -10.78
C LEU A 623 26.17 10.21 -9.53
N ALA A 624 25.33 9.54 -8.74
CA ALA A 624 24.81 10.07 -7.48
C ALA A 624 25.90 10.35 -6.44
N VAL A 625 26.99 9.60 -6.45
CA VAL A 625 28.07 9.71 -5.48
C VAL A 625 29.24 10.55 -6.00
N TRP A 626 29.64 10.38 -7.27
CA TRP A 626 30.85 11.01 -7.81
C TRP A 626 30.65 12.48 -8.19
N VAL A 627 29.49 12.83 -8.74
CA VAL A 627 29.22 14.24 -9.09
C VAL A 627 29.18 15.14 -7.85
N PRO A 628 28.50 14.72 -6.75
CA PRO A 628 28.50 15.49 -5.51
C PRO A 628 29.81 15.46 -4.72
N MET A 629 30.75 14.55 -4.98
CA MET A 629 32.07 14.59 -4.32
C MET A 629 32.87 15.88 -4.62
N LEU A 630 32.44 16.63 -5.63
CA LEU A 630 33.02 17.94 -5.92
C LEU A 630 32.49 19.03 -5.00
N GLU A 631 31.28 18.89 -4.50
CA GLU A 631 30.61 19.75 -3.52
C GLU A 631 29.53 18.90 -2.77
N GLU A 632 29.37 19.07 -1.45
CA GLU A 632 28.35 18.36 -0.68
C GLU A 632 26.94 18.68 -1.23
N PRO A 633 26.16 17.68 -1.70
CA PRO A 633 24.86 17.95 -2.26
C PRO A 633 23.87 18.30 -1.14
N ARG A 634 23.32 19.51 -1.20
CA ARG A 634 22.37 20.03 -0.22
C ARG A 634 21.00 20.26 -0.83
N GLY A 635 20.01 20.40 0.00
CA GLY A 635 18.64 20.78 -0.37
C GLY A 635 18.04 19.90 -1.46
N ASP A 636 17.40 20.53 -2.42
CA ASP A 636 16.67 19.85 -3.49
C ASP A 636 17.57 19.07 -4.44
N LEU A 637 18.80 19.55 -4.65
CA LEU A 637 19.80 18.83 -5.45
C LEU A 637 20.22 17.54 -4.73
N GLY A 638 20.46 17.62 -3.42
CA GLY A 638 20.77 16.45 -2.59
C GLY A 638 19.65 15.43 -2.61
N ALA A 639 18.40 15.86 -2.44
CA ALA A 639 17.22 14.99 -2.53
C ALA A 639 17.10 14.30 -3.91
N ALA A 640 17.37 15.02 -5.00
CA ALA A 640 17.35 14.46 -6.35
C ALA A 640 18.43 13.37 -6.53
N PHE A 641 19.66 13.61 -6.07
CA PHE A 641 20.71 12.59 -6.09
C PHE A 641 20.40 11.39 -5.19
N ALA A 642 19.77 11.60 -4.03
CA ALA A 642 19.30 10.52 -3.18
C ALA A 642 18.25 9.63 -3.89
N VAL A 643 17.28 10.22 -4.59
CA VAL A 643 16.31 9.50 -5.42
C VAL A 643 17.02 8.70 -6.53
N LEU A 644 18.01 9.31 -7.20
CA LEU A 644 18.80 8.63 -8.23
C LEU A 644 19.60 7.45 -7.65
N ALA A 645 20.21 7.62 -6.48
CA ALA A 645 20.94 6.56 -5.77
C ALA A 645 20.01 5.38 -5.43
N VAL A 646 18.81 5.64 -4.90
CA VAL A 646 17.82 4.61 -4.61
C VAL A 646 17.42 3.85 -5.87
N MET A 647 17.15 4.53 -6.98
CA MET A 647 16.87 3.87 -8.27
C MET A 647 18.01 2.96 -8.69
N GLY A 648 19.25 3.41 -8.56
CA GLY A 648 20.44 2.63 -8.87
C GLY A 648 20.55 1.36 -8.04
N VAL A 649 20.33 1.47 -6.73
CA VAL A 649 20.34 0.33 -5.81
C VAL A 649 19.20 -0.66 -6.13
N VAL A 650 18.00 -0.18 -6.40
CA VAL A 650 16.85 -1.01 -6.81
C VAL A 650 17.19 -1.83 -8.06
N LEU A 651 17.79 -1.19 -9.07
CA LEU A 651 18.20 -1.87 -10.31
C LEU A 651 19.28 -2.92 -10.02
N ALA A 652 20.30 -2.57 -9.23
CA ALA A 652 21.40 -3.46 -8.90
C ALA A 652 20.93 -4.68 -8.08
N ILE A 653 20.20 -4.46 -7.01
CA ILE A 653 19.69 -5.55 -6.14
C ILE A 653 18.71 -6.43 -6.92
N GLY A 654 17.74 -5.82 -7.61
CA GLY A 654 16.69 -6.56 -8.31
C GLY A 654 17.22 -7.46 -9.42
N ALA A 655 18.29 -7.03 -10.11
CA ALA A 655 18.89 -7.81 -11.18
C ALA A 655 19.82 -8.92 -10.70
N VAL A 656 20.36 -8.82 -9.49
CA VAL A 656 21.34 -9.77 -8.94
C VAL A 656 20.69 -10.86 -8.09
N VAL A 657 19.70 -10.52 -7.28
CA VAL A 657 19.04 -11.46 -6.37
C VAL A 657 18.31 -12.55 -7.17
N GLY A 658 18.74 -13.78 -7.03
CA GLY A 658 18.17 -14.95 -7.70
C GLY A 658 19.27 -15.94 -8.11
N VAL A 659 19.16 -17.18 -7.69
CA VAL A 659 20.12 -18.24 -8.01
C VAL A 659 19.57 -19.05 -9.18
N ASP A 660 20.09 -18.81 -10.40
CA ASP A 660 19.96 -19.77 -11.49
C ASP A 660 20.86 -20.98 -11.20
N ARG A 661 20.30 -22.16 -11.22
CA ARG A 661 21.03 -23.41 -10.94
C ARG A 661 21.85 -23.93 -12.13
N ASP A 662 21.60 -23.41 -13.33
CA ASP A 662 22.27 -23.84 -14.54
C ASP A 662 23.49 -22.95 -14.86
N GLY A 663 24.66 -23.36 -14.44
CA GLY A 663 25.90 -22.63 -14.74
C GLY A 663 27.14 -23.28 -14.19
N ASP A 664 28.32 -22.89 -14.72
CA ASP A 664 29.60 -23.25 -14.19
C ASP A 664 29.70 -22.88 -12.70
N ARG A 665 30.34 -23.73 -11.87
CA ARG A 665 30.44 -23.55 -10.40
C ARG A 665 30.95 -22.15 -10.01
N LEU A 666 31.85 -21.57 -10.80
CA LEU A 666 32.38 -20.22 -10.55
C LEU A 666 31.30 -19.14 -10.72
N ILE A 667 30.46 -19.27 -11.75
CA ILE A 667 29.35 -18.34 -12.04
C ILE A 667 28.30 -18.43 -10.93
N VAL A 668 27.96 -19.63 -10.50
CA VAL A 668 27.00 -19.84 -9.40
C VAL A 668 27.53 -19.23 -8.10
N THR A 669 28.81 -19.44 -7.78
CA THR A 669 29.43 -18.87 -6.58
C THR A 669 29.45 -17.35 -6.60
N GLY A 670 29.78 -16.73 -7.73
CA GLY A 670 29.76 -15.27 -7.90
C GLY A 670 28.36 -14.66 -7.71
N ARG A 671 27.33 -15.32 -8.24
CA ARG A 671 25.92 -14.90 -8.08
C ARG A 671 25.45 -15.05 -6.62
N VAL A 672 25.80 -16.14 -5.96
CA VAL A 672 25.48 -16.35 -4.53
C VAL A 672 26.14 -15.27 -3.69
N ALA A 673 27.41 -14.95 -3.93
CA ALA A 673 28.12 -13.89 -3.22
C ALA A 673 27.48 -12.50 -3.43
N ALA A 674 27.10 -12.18 -4.67
CA ALA A 674 26.40 -10.93 -4.98
C ALA A 674 24.99 -10.86 -4.32
N SER A 675 24.27 -11.98 -4.31
CA SER A 675 22.96 -12.07 -3.63
C SER A 675 23.10 -11.94 -2.11
N LEU A 676 24.11 -12.55 -1.51
CA LEU A 676 24.40 -12.40 -0.08
C LEU A 676 24.78 -10.96 0.28
N ALA A 677 25.58 -10.28 -0.56
CA ALA A 677 25.91 -8.89 -0.36
C ALA A 677 24.66 -7.98 -0.46
N ALA A 678 23.76 -8.24 -1.41
CA ALA A 678 22.49 -7.54 -1.54
C ALA A 678 21.57 -7.76 -0.32
N VAL A 679 21.48 -9.00 0.17
CA VAL A 679 20.76 -9.32 1.41
C VAL A 679 21.40 -8.63 2.61
N GLY A 680 22.75 -8.56 2.67
CA GLY A 680 23.47 -7.83 3.71
C GLY A 680 23.12 -6.34 3.73
N LEU A 681 23.03 -5.68 2.56
CA LEU A 681 22.58 -4.29 2.44
C LEU A 681 21.16 -4.08 3.01
N VAL A 682 20.25 -4.98 2.69
CA VAL A 682 18.87 -4.92 3.22
C VAL A 682 18.85 -5.19 4.72
N ALA A 683 19.63 -6.18 5.19
CA ALA A 683 19.70 -6.54 6.61
C ALA A 683 20.28 -5.43 7.49
N MET A 684 21.29 -4.70 7.01
CA MET A 684 21.82 -3.52 7.73
C MET A 684 20.78 -2.43 7.93
N SER A 685 19.86 -2.28 6.99
CA SER A 685 18.76 -1.32 7.09
C SER A 685 17.66 -1.77 8.05
N LEU A 686 17.58 -3.07 8.37
CA LEU A 686 16.56 -3.60 9.28
C LEU A 686 16.78 -3.19 10.74
N SER A 687 18.00 -2.82 11.15
CA SER A 687 18.25 -2.30 12.50
C SER A 687 17.55 -0.96 12.75
N SER A 688 17.42 -0.12 11.71
CA SER A 688 16.67 1.16 11.77
C SER A 688 15.14 0.98 11.71
N VAL A 689 14.69 -0.25 11.49
CA VAL A 689 13.27 -0.62 11.35
C VAL A 689 12.63 -0.99 12.70
N ALA A 690 13.43 -1.27 13.72
CA ALA A 690 12.94 -1.74 15.02
C ALA A 690 11.98 -0.72 15.69
N ASP A 691 12.18 0.57 15.46
CA ASP A 691 11.32 1.66 15.96
C ASP A 691 9.98 1.76 15.19
N GLY A 692 9.89 1.17 14.01
CA GLY A 692 8.72 1.26 13.11
C GLY A 692 8.60 2.57 12.36
N ARG A 693 9.65 3.39 12.34
CA ARG A 693 9.73 4.68 11.65
C ARG A 693 10.83 4.72 10.61
N ALA A 694 11.41 3.58 10.27
CA ALA A 694 12.48 3.46 9.30
C ALA A 694 13.69 4.38 9.60
N GLY A 695 13.97 4.62 10.89
CA GLY A 695 15.06 5.48 11.34
C GLY A 695 14.74 6.98 11.42
N PHE A 696 13.51 7.39 11.09
CA PHE A 696 13.09 8.79 11.30
C PHE A 696 12.96 9.11 12.80
N PRO A 697 13.39 10.31 13.24
CA PRO A 697 13.31 10.72 14.64
C PRO A 697 11.87 10.75 15.19
N ASP A 698 11.72 10.65 16.52
CA ASP A 698 10.41 10.65 17.21
C ASP A 698 9.99 12.02 17.77
N ASP A 699 10.73 13.03 17.47
CA ASP A 699 10.49 14.36 18.03
C ASP A 699 9.15 14.94 17.62
N GLN A 700 8.55 15.68 18.55
CA GLN A 700 7.27 16.38 18.35
C GLN A 700 7.40 17.82 18.81
N TRP A 701 7.90 18.67 17.93
CA TRP A 701 8.10 20.07 18.22
C TRP A 701 6.83 20.79 18.70
N SER A 702 5.65 20.43 18.21
CA SER A 702 4.40 21.00 18.74
C SER A 702 4.18 20.67 20.22
N ARG A 703 4.68 19.53 20.73
CA ARG A 703 4.64 19.23 22.17
C ARG A 703 5.68 20.00 22.96
N ARG A 704 6.88 20.18 22.42
CA ARG A 704 7.93 20.97 23.05
C ARG A 704 7.50 22.43 23.24
N LEU A 705 6.64 22.97 22.38
CA LEU A 705 6.15 24.34 22.40
C LEU A 705 4.79 24.54 23.08
N LEU A 706 4.21 23.52 23.73
CA LEU A 706 2.92 23.64 24.44
C LEU A 706 2.88 24.75 25.52
N PHE A 707 4.04 25.13 26.06
CA PHE A 707 4.13 26.23 27.03
C PHE A 707 3.68 27.57 26.44
N THR A 708 3.77 27.73 25.11
CA THR A 708 3.37 28.96 24.44
C THR A 708 1.86 29.13 24.38
N GLU A 709 1.08 28.04 24.35
CA GLU A 709 -0.40 28.08 24.24
C GLU A 709 -1.08 28.76 25.45
N SER A 710 -0.46 28.69 26.62
CA SER A 710 -1.05 29.21 27.86
C SER A 710 -0.82 30.70 28.13
N ILE A 711 0.14 31.34 27.43
CA ILE A 711 0.69 32.63 27.82
C ILE A 711 0.88 33.60 26.63
N ALA A 712 0.93 33.11 25.40
CA ALA A 712 1.30 33.91 24.24
C ALA A 712 0.08 34.49 23.51
N SER A 713 0.21 35.74 23.04
CA SER A 713 -0.59 36.17 21.90
C SER A 713 -0.14 35.33 20.68
N GLU A 714 -1.07 34.83 19.88
CA GLU A 714 -0.83 34.09 18.64
C GLU A 714 0.07 34.86 17.63
N ALA A 715 0.33 36.12 17.91
CA ALA A 715 1.08 37.05 17.09
C ALA A 715 2.58 37.05 17.33
N ALA A 716 3.12 36.32 18.33
CA ALA A 716 4.57 36.30 18.63
C ALA A 716 5.29 35.14 17.91
N ARG A 717 6.65 35.20 17.86
CA ARG A 717 7.55 34.16 17.39
C ARG A 717 8.35 33.54 18.51
N VAL A 718 8.84 32.35 18.32
CA VAL A 718 9.82 31.68 19.16
C VAL A 718 11.15 31.61 18.39
N LEU A 719 12.20 32.11 18.96
CA LEU A 719 13.57 31.89 18.49
C LEU A 719 14.07 30.57 19.09
N VAL A 720 14.30 29.55 18.26
CA VAL A 720 14.88 28.28 18.68
C VAL A 720 16.37 28.30 18.34
N VAL A 721 17.21 27.99 19.32
CA VAL A 721 18.68 27.93 19.20
C VAL A 721 19.14 26.55 19.66
N GLY A 722 20.10 25.93 18.95
CA GLY A 722 20.63 24.63 19.35
C GLY A 722 21.37 23.88 18.26
N ASP A 723 21.61 22.56 18.48
CA ASP A 723 22.27 21.74 17.46
C ASP A 723 21.41 21.65 16.21
N SER A 724 22.05 21.74 15.06
CA SER A 724 21.38 21.67 13.73
C SER A 724 20.50 20.43 13.51
N ARG A 725 20.80 19.33 14.21
CA ARG A 725 20.04 18.08 14.12
C ARG A 725 18.74 18.11 14.92
N GLU A 726 18.67 18.94 15.96
CA GLU A 726 17.52 19.08 16.84
C GLU A 726 16.52 20.13 16.34
N LEU A 727 16.97 21.08 15.49
CA LEU A 727 16.12 22.16 15.00
C LEU A 727 15.07 21.67 13.99
N PRO A 728 13.84 22.22 14.03
CA PRO A 728 12.78 21.82 13.11
C PRO A 728 12.94 22.52 11.75
N GLY A 729 13.19 21.77 10.70
CA GLY A 729 13.35 22.28 9.33
C GLY A 729 14.69 22.97 9.08
N GLU A 730 14.73 23.77 8.02
CA GLU A 730 15.91 24.52 7.64
C GLU A 730 16.21 25.62 8.66
N HIS A 731 17.48 25.84 8.94
CA HIS A 731 18.00 26.76 9.98
C HIS A 731 19.09 27.63 9.42
N ARG A 732 19.40 28.74 10.13
CA ARG A 732 20.51 29.61 9.85
C ARG A 732 21.59 29.45 10.91
N ALA A 733 22.83 29.84 10.57
CA ALA A 733 23.93 29.80 11.49
C ALA A 733 24.70 31.12 11.44
N VAL A 734 25.17 31.57 12.61
CA VAL A 734 26.05 32.74 12.76
C VAL A 734 27.07 32.46 13.87
N ASP A 735 28.35 32.56 13.54
CA ASP A 735 29.48 32.38 14.47
C ASP A 735 29.38 31.10 15.34
N GLY A 736 28.91 30.01 14.75
CA GLY A 736 28.74 28.71 15.41
C GLY A 736 27.42 28.54 16.15
N VAL A 737 26.59 29.56 16.26
CA VAL A 737 25.22 29.47 16.83
C VAL A 737 24.23 29.16 15.71
N THR A 738 23.55 28.04 15.82
CA THR A 738 22.49 27.62 14.86
C THR A 738 21.13 27.99 15.43
N TYR A 739 20.31 28.64 14.63
CA TYR A 739 19.01 29.14 15.08
C TYR A 739 17.91 29.07 14.01
N ARG A 740 16.66 29.12 14.48
CA ARG A 740 15.47 29.19 13.66
C ARG A 740 14.34 29.97 14.34
N LEU A 741 13.58 30.72 13.55
CA LEU A 741 12.30 31.30 13.99
C LEU A 741 11.14 30.36 13.67
N VAL A 742 10.29 30.13 14.66
CA VAL A 742 9.05 29.34 14.50
C VAL A 742 7.86 30.10 15.11
N PRO A 743 6.62 29.89 14.63
CA PRO A 743 5.45 30.47 15.27
C PRO A 743 5.18 29.79 16.62
N THR A 744 4.45 30.46 17.49
CA THR A 744 4.02 29.94 18.80
C THR A 744 3.20 28.67 18.68
N ALA A 745 2.40 28.51 17.63
CA ALA A 745 1.64 27.29 17.34
C ALA A 745 2.52 26.09 16.92
N GLY A 746 3.84 26.27 16.83
CA GLY A 746 4.79 25.27 16.39
C GLY A 746 5.04 25.30 14.87
N PRO A 747 6.14 24.68 14.43
CA PRO A 747 6.56 24.69 13.03
C PRO A 747 5.62 23.87 12.16
N SER A 748 5.39 24.34 10.95
CA SER A 748 4.54 23.69 9.97
C SER A 748 5.27 23.43 8.64
N LEU A 749 4.70 22.54 7.80
CA LEU A 749 5.37 22.07 6.58
C LEU A 749 5.64 23.20 5.57
N GLU A 750 4.74 24.19 5.48
CA GLU A 750 4.91 25.37 4.63
C GLU A 750 6.07 26.26 5.09
N GLN A 751 6.49 26.07 6.33
CA GLN A 751 7.63 26.78 6.92
C GLN A 751 8.91 25.93 6.96
N ALA A 752 8.89 24.68 6.47
CA ALA A 752 10.02 23.77 6.57
C ALA A 752 11.29 24.29 5.86
N ARG A 753 11.13 24.99 4.75
CA ARG A 753 12.21 25.58 3.97
C ARG A 753 12.27 27.10 4.18
N LEU A 754 13.45 27.61 4.43
CA LEU A 754 13.71 29.07 4.48
C LEU A 754 13.83 29.61 3.05
N GLY A 755 13.52 30.88 2.87
CA GLY A 755 13.89 31.58 1.65
C GLY A 755 15.30 32.20 1.75
N SER A 756 15.69 32.89 0.67
CA SER A 756 16.96 33.61 0.62
C SER A 756 17.14 34.56 1.80
N SER A 757 18.40 34.71 2.27
CA SER A 757 18.74 35.65 3.34
C SER A 757 18.49 37.08 2.89
N ARG A 758 17.89 37.90 3.79
CA ARG A 758 17.53 39.27 3.53
C ARG A 758 17.97 40.16 4.67
N LEU A 759 17.81 41.48 4.50
CA LEU A 759 18.22 42.47 5.49
C LEU A 759 17.73 42.19 6.92
N GLY A 760 16.50 41.68 7.07
CA GLY A 760 15.99 41.29 8.39
C GLY A 760 16.71 40.09 8.98
N ASP A 761 17.06 39.10 8.13
CA ASP A 761 17.82 37.93 8.58
C ASP A 761 19.24 38.29 8.99
N GLU A 762 19.89 39.23 8.28
CA GLU A 762 21.21 39.74 8.61
C GLU A 762 21.16 40.52 9.93
N ALA A 763 20.15 41.39 10.09
CA ALA A 763 19.94 42.16 11.33
C ALA A 763 19.69 41.26 12.54
N LEU A 764 18.89 40.18 12.38
CA LEU A 764 18.70 39.22 13.45
C LEU A 764 19.98 38.43 13.76
N ALA A 765 20.75 38.05 12.75
CA ALA A 765 22.04 37.40 12.95
C ALA A 765 23.02 38.26 13.74
N ASP A 766 23.03 39.59 13.53
CA ASP A 766 23.85 40.55 14.30
C ASP A 766 23.41 40.58 15.78
N VAL A 767 22.11 40.59 16.07
CA VAL A 767 21.58 40.50 17.45
C VAL A 767 22.03 39.22 18.13
N ILE A 768 21.86 38.06 17.45
CA ILE A 768 22.23 36.73 17.99
C ILE A 768 23.77 36.70 18.25
N ARG A 769 24.56 37.22 17.35
CA ARG A 769 26.03 37.35 17.52
C ARG A 769 26.39 38.18 18.76
N SER A 770 25.75 39.32 18.94
CA SER A 770 26.00 40.22 20.07
C SER A 770 25.55 39.62 21.40
N ILE A 771 24.48 38.78 21.41
CA ILE A 771 24.08 38.02 22.59
C ILE A 771 25.15 36.98 22.94
N SER A 772 25.55 36.16 21.96
CA SER A 772 26.51 35.07 22.17
C SER A 772 27.90 35.62 22.55
N GLY A 773 28.28 36.80 22.04
CA GLY A 773 29.51 37.53 22.41
C GLY A 773 29.46 38.23 23.76
N GLY A 774 28.30 38.29 24.41
CA GLY A 774 28.12 39.01 25.69
C GLY A 774 28.18 40.54 25.57
N GLU A 775 27.93 41.06 24.38
CA GLU A 775 27.98 42.51 24.09
C GLU A 775 26.67 43.21 24.45
N LEU A 776 25.54 42.51 24.45
CA LEU A 776 24.23 43.01 24.84
C LEU A 776 23.87 42.61 26.27
N VAL A 777 23.21 43.51 26.99
CA VAL A 777 22.68 43.27 28.35
C VAL A 777 21.14 43.29 28.37
N ARG A 778 20.51 43.81 27.33
CA ARG A 778 19.05 43.93 27.18
C ARG A 778 18.63 43.62 25.75
N PRO A 779 18.77 42.39 25.31
CA PRO A 779 18.36 41.97 23.98
C PRO A 779 16.86 41.93 23.76
N GLY A 780 16.04 42.01 24.81
CA GLY A 780 14.59 41.85 24.73
C GLY A 780 13.92 42.88 23.82
N GLU A 781 14.39 44.15 23.85
CA GLU A 781 13.88 45.21 22.96
C GLU A 781 14.26 44.93 21.49
N ASP A 782 15.53 44.51 21.26
CA ASP A 782 16.03 44.16 19.93
C ASP A 782 15.27 42.92 19.39
N LEU A 783 15.08 41.89 20.21
CA LEU A 783 14.31 40.67 19.84
C LEU A 783 12.84 40.98 19.62
N ALA A 784 12.22 41.87 20.42
CA ALA A 784 10.82 42.28 20.24
C ALA A 784 10.59 42.96 18.89
N ALA A 785 11.59 43.69 18.35
CA ALA A 785 11.53 44.30 17.02
C ALA A 785 11.27 43.26 15.91
N PHE A 786 11.69 41.99 16.11
CA PHE A 786 11.45 40.86 15.21
C PHE A 786 10.19 40.06 15.56
N GLY A 787 9.40 40.51 16.53
CA GLY A 787 8.25 39.79 17.03
C GLY A 787 8.61 38.57 17.90
N ILE A 788 9.83 38.48 18.45
CA ILE A 788 10.30 37.35 19.24
C ILE A 788 9.92 37.55 20.70
N GLY A 789 8.92 36.79 21.15
CA GLY A 789 8.46 36.78 22.54
C GLY A 789 9.09 35.68 23.38
N TRP A 790 9.75 34.71 22.77
CA TRP A 790 10.30 33.54 23.42
C TRP A 790 11.61 33.11 22.77
N VAL A 791 12.56 32.65 23.59
CA VAL A 791 13.81 32.02 23.16
C VAL A 791 13.85 30.62 23.77
N ALA A 792 13.95 29.60 22.95
CA ALA A 792 14.02 28.19 23.36
C ALA A 792 15.41 27.65 22.96
N VAL A 793 16.20 27.19 23.93
CA VAL A 793 17.55 26.68 23.72
C VAL A 793 17.58 25.18 23.94
N VAL A 794 18.07 24.45 22.93
CA VAL A 794 18.20 23.00 22.93
C VAL A 794 19.66 22.63 22.76
N ASP A 795 20.20 21.90 23.71
CA ASP A 795 21.58 21.35 23.68
C ASP A 795 22.69 22.37 23.31
N ASP A 796 22.50 23.66 23.70
CA ASP A 796 23.50 24.70 23.60
C ASP A 796 23.66 25.42 24.96
N PRO A 797 24.44 24.83 25.90
CA PRO A 797 24.62 25.41 27.23
C PRO A 797 25.35 26.75 27.22
N SER A 798 26.14 27.05 26.20
CA SER A 798 26.85 28.31 26.08
C SER A 798 25.92 29.48 25.76
N PHE A 799 25.03 29.30 24.82
CA PHE A 799 24.02 30.28 24.47
C PHE A 799 22.96 30.41 25.60
N ALA A 800 22.56 29.31 26.25
CA ALA A 800 21.69 29.37 27.41
C ALA A 800 22.28 30.19 28.54
N ALA A 801 23.56 30.03 28.84
CA ALA A 801 24.28 30.86 29.85
C ALA A 801 24.33 32.32 29.46
N ALA A 802 24.57 32.66 28.19
CA ALA A 802 24.53 34.03 27.68
C ALA A 802 23.13 34.65 27.83
N MET A 803 22.08 33.90 27.55
CA MET A 803 20.68 34.31 27.72
C MET A 803 20.29 34.50 29.21
N ALA A 804 20.74 33.62 30.10
CA ALA A 804 20.46 33.69 31.55
C ALA A 804 21.13 34.93 32.19
N ALA A 805 22.15 35.50 31.57
CA ALA A 805 22.80 36.71 32.01
C ALA A 805 22.04 38.00 31.64
N GLN A 806 20.96 37.90 30.84
CA GLN A 806 20.23 39.06 30.33
C GLN A 806 19.21 39.57 31.34
N VAL A 807 19.02 40.90 31.41
CA VAL A 807 18.17 41.55 32.43
C VAL A 807 16.69 41.53 32.07
N ASP A 808 16.35 41.44 30.78
CA ASP A 808 15.00 41.51 30.24
C ASP A 808 14.51 40.20 29.64
N MET A 809 15.18 39.08 29.98
CA MET A 809 14.81 37.73 29.59
C MET A 809 14.60 36.87 30.85
N ASP A 810 13.38 36.44 31.08
CA ASP A 810 13.00 35.62 32.23
C ASP A 810 13.11 34.15 31.92
N GLU A 811 13.92 33.37 32.60
CA GLU A 811 13.98 31.94 32.45
C GLU A 811 12.66 31.28 32.97
N VAL A 812 12.08 30.41 32.17
CA VAL A 812 10.84 29.68 32.48
C VAL A 812 11.15 28.20 32.51
N PRO A 813 10.94 27.49 33.62
CA PRO A 813 11.20 26.08 33.72
C PRO A 813 10.11 25.30 32.97
N VAL A 814 10.49 24.60 31.90
CA VAL A 814 9.57 23.82 31.06
C VAL A 814 9.90 22.32 31.11
N SER A 815 11.13 21.93 30.77
CA SER A 815 11.60 20.54 30.81
C SER A 815 13.12 20.49 31.01
N GLU A 816 13.68 19.30 31.26
CA GLU A 816 15.12 19.11 31.42
C GLU A 816 15.88 19.31 30.08
N ASP A 817 15.21 19.03 28.94
CA ASP A 817 15.83 19.07 27.60
C ASP A 817 15.63 20.40 26.86
N LEU A 818 14.91 21.36 27.46
CA LEU A 818 14.56 22.62 26.82
C LEU A 818 14.64 23.77 27.81
N ILE A 819 15.61 24.68 27.61
CA ILE A 819 15.72 25.90 28.41
C ILE A 819 14.97 27.01 27.67
N VAL A 820 14.02 27.63 28.35
CA VAL A 820 13.12 28.62 27.72
C VAL A 820 13.27 29.95 28.44
N PHE A 821 13.41 31.03 27.66
CA PHE A 821 13.41 32.42 28.16
C PHE A 821 12.21 33.16 27.57
N ARG A 822 11.47 33.84 28.44
CA ARG A 822 10.40 34.73 28.04
C ARG A 822 10.93 36.14 27.91
N ASN A 823 10.63 36.82 26.82
CA ASN A 823 10.93 38.23 26.67
C ASN A 823 9.99 39.07 27.56
N SER A 824 10.57 39.88 28.45
CA SER A 824 9.83 40.81 29.30
C SER A 824 9.25 42.00 28.51
N VAL A 825 9.79 42.27 27.32
CA VAL A 825 9.30 43.28 26.38
C VAL A 825 8.20 42.66 25.53
N PRO A 826 6.99 43.27 25.44
CA PRO A 826 5.94 42.78 24.60
C PRO A 826 6.39 42.68 23.12
N ALA A 827 6.20 41.48 22.51
CA ALA A 827 6.64 41.22 21.15
C ALA A 827 5.48 40.69 20.31
N ALA A 828 5.30 41.21 19.10
CA ALA A 828 4.34 40.75 18.14
C ALA A 828 4.82 40.96 16.70
N ARG A 829 4.36 40.16 15.76
CA ARG A 829 4.69 40.24 14.34
C ARG A 829 4.13 41.51 13.68
N ALA A 830 2.98 41.97 14.12
CA ALA A 830 2.36 43.16 13.57
C ALA A 830 1.81 44.04 14.70
N VAL A 831 2.21 45.33 14.70
CA VAL A 831 1.85 46.29 15.73
C VAL A 831 1.44 47.62 15.07
N GLY A 832 0.28 48.15 15.42
CA GLY A 832 -0.18 49.45 14.99
C GLY A 832 0.59 50.59 15.65
N ASP A 833 0.57 51.79 15.07
CA ASP A 833 1.19 53.01 15.66
C ASP A 833 0.50 53.38 17.02
N ASP A 834 -0.70 52.87 17.26
CA ASP A 834 -1.45 52.97 18.53
C ASP A 834 -1.01 51.93 19.58
N GLY A 835 -0.04 51.06 19.25
CA GLY A 835 0.45 49.97 20.11
C GLY A 835 -0.45 48.74 20.12
N VAL A 836 -1.50 48.69 19.35
CA VAL A 836 -2.40 47.55 19.28
C VAL A 836 -1.74 46.42 18.47
N VAL A 837 -1.79 45.21 19.04
CA VAL A 837 -1.27 44.00 18.38
C VAL A 837 -2.32 43.50 17.40
N TRP A 838 -1.90 43.24 16.17
CA TRP A 838 -2.71 42.69 15.10
C TRP A 838 -2.66 41.16 15.12
N THR A 839 -3.79 40.56 14.76
CA THR A 839 -3.90 39.10 14.64
C THR A 839 -3.40 38.62 13.28
N VAL A 840 -2.87 37.40 13.25
CA VAL A 840 -2.47 36.73 12.02
C VAL A 840 -3.63 35.81 11.60
N GLU A 841 -4.26 36.09 10.45
CA GLU A 841 -5.33 35.26 9.90
C GLU A 841 -4.90 34.69 8.53
N GLY A 842 -4.48 33.42 8.53
CA GLY A 842 -3.94 32.80 7.32
C GLY A 842 -2.68 33.54 6.83
N PRO A 843 -2.64 34.00 5.55
CA PRO A 843 -1.52 34.77 5.03
C PRO A 843 -1.54 36.27 5.39
N ASP A 844 -2.63 36.76 5.96
CA ASP A 844 -2.92 38.18 6.13
C ASP A 844 -2.86 38.60 7.62
N PHE A 845 -2.86 39.90 7.86
CA PHE A 845 -2.97 40.46 9.19
C PHE A 845 -4.25 41.27 9.32
N THR A 846 -4.94 41.11 10.43
CA THR A 846 -6.19 41.82 10.71
C THR A 846 -6.12 42.54 12.04
N GLY A 847 -6.71 43.74 12.10
CA GLY A 847 -6.70 44.56 13.28
C GLY A 847 -7.81 45.63 13.25
N PRO A 848 -7.85 46.56 14.21
CA PRO A 848 -8.85 47.60 14.25
C PRO A 848 -8.73 48.58 13.04
N PRO A 849 -9.81 48.84 12.30
CA PRO A 849 -9.76 49.79 11.21
C PRO A 849 -9.49 51.24 11.75
N GLY A 850 -8.73 51.99 10.96
CA GLY A 850 -8.40 53.38 11.31
C GLY A 850 -7.18 53.53 12.25
N SER A 851 -6.42 52.45 12.49
CA SER A 851 -5.21 52.43 13.34
C SER A 851 -4.02 53.20 12.75
N GLY A 852 -4.13 53.91 11.64
CA GLY A 852 -3.05 54.63 10.99
C GLY A 852 -2.13 53.68 10.21
N TRP A 853 -0.91 53.49 10.69
CA TRP A 853 0.07 52.58 10.09
C TRP A 853 0.30 51.35 10.98
N VAL A 854 0.55 50.24 10.34
CA VAL A 854 0.95 48.98 11.00
C VAL A 854 2.34 48.61 10.57
N ARG A 855 3.22 48.34 11.55
CA ARG A 855 4.53 47.76 11.32
C ARG A 855 4.42 46.22 11.32
N ILE A 856 4.86 45.60 10.24
CA ILE A 856 4.93 44.14 10.11
C ILE A 856 6.39 43.72 10.17
N ALA A 857 6.77 42.95 11.18
CA ALA A 857 8.10 42.46 11.44
C ALA A 857 8.45 41.24 10.53
N ASP A 858 8.19 41.39 9.25
CA ASP A 858 8.59 40.47 8.17
C ASP A 858 9.54 41.21 7.22
N ASN A 859 10.37 40.45 6.48
CA ASN A 859 11.32 41.07 5.54
C ASN A 859 10.61 41.99 4.55
N ALA A 860 11.22 43.16 4.28
CA ALA A 860 10.64 44.23 3.46
C ALA A 860 10.32 43.74 2.05
N SER A 861 9.07 43.99 1.63
CA SER A 861 8.61 43.74 0.27
C SER A 861 7.54 44.75 -0.15
N PRO A 862 7.70 45.43 -1.31
CA PRO A 862 6.74 46.41 -1.79
C PRO A 862 5.40 45.81 -2.22
N ARG A 863 5.17 44.50 -2.02
CA ARG A 863 3.93 43.78 -2.30
C ARG A 863 3.01 43.71 -1.11
N TRP A 864 3.47 44.13 0.06
CA TRP A 864 2.59 44.34 1.20
C TRP A 864 1.68 45.54 0.96
N GLY A 865 0.46 45.50 1.33
CA GLY A 865 -0.50 46.58 1.13
C GLY A 865 -1.64 46.57 2.11
N PRO A 866 -2.48 47.64 2.06
CA PRO A 866 -2.33 48.84 1.22
C PRO A 866 -1.27 49.83 1.68
N GLY A 867 -0.78 50.70 0.79
CA GLY A 867 0.03 51.89 1.14
C GLY A 867 1.42 51.57 1.74
N TRP A 868 2.18 50.67 1.14
CA TRP A 868 3.44 50.18 1.67
C TRP A 868 4.55 51.22 1.73
N GLU A 869 5.27 51.23 2.85
CA GLU A 869 6.55 51.92 3.06
C GLU A 869 7.58 50.97 3.69
N GLN A 870 8.85 51.13 3.36
CA GLN A 870 9.91 50.34 3.98
C GLN A 870 10.31 50.97 5.31
N ASP A 871 10.33 50.17 6.40
CA ASP A 871 10.77 50.56 7.73
C ASP A 871 12.03 49.77 8.10
N GLY A 872 13.20 50.28 7.69
CA GLY A 872 14.47 49.55 7.82
C GLY A 872 14.45 48.23 7.05
N TRP A 873 14.46 47.10 7.75
CA TRP A 873 14.34 45.75 7.18
C TRP A 873 12.89 45.25 7.14
N ALA A 874 11.95 45.93 7.84
CA ALA A 874 10.58 45.56 8.03
C ALA A 874 9.64 46.30 7.05
N ASN A 875 8.34 46.02 7.13
CA ASN A 875 7.28 46.63 6.35
C ASN A 875 6.46 47.57 7.24
N ARG A 876 5.96 48.65 6.67
CA ARG A 876 4.97 49.55 7.23
C ARG A 876 3.85 49.70 6.21
N VAL A 877 2.61 49.38 6.59
CA VAL A 877 1.45 49.40 5.69
C VAL A 877 0.30 50.25 6.28
N SER A 878 -0.51 50.85 5.43
CA SER A 878 -1.67 51.62 5.88
C SER A 878 -2.75 50.70 6.46
N ALA A 879 -3.28 51.01 7.61
CA ALA A 879 -4.26 50.22 8.36
C ALA A 879 -5.67 50.77 8.31
N GLU A 880 -6.01 51.63 7.32
CA GLU A 880 -7.30 52.29 7.23
C GLU A 880 -8.47 51.30 7.20
N ASP A 881 -8.32 50.21 6.47
CA ASP A 881 -9.37 49.16 6.31
C ASP A 881 -9.28 48.03 7.38
N GLY A 882 -8.34 48.06 8.28
CA GLY A 882 -8.11 47.02 9.29
C GLY A 882 -7.54 45.71 8.73
N GLU A 883 -6.99 45.70 7.51
CA GLU A 883 -6.39 44.55 6.85
C GLU A 883 -5.04 44.89 6.24
N ALA A 884 -4.09 43.97 6.33
CA ALA A 884 -2.82 44.05 5.63
C ALA A 884 -2.51 42.72 4.97
N SER A 885 -2.34 42.73 3.64
CA SER A 885 -2.17 41.51 2.85
C SER A 885 -1.00 41.61 1.88
N TYR A 886 -0.46 40.44 1.51
CA TYR A 886 0.59 40.34 0.50
C TYR A 886 -0.01 40.14 -0.89
N ALA A 887 0.28 41.08 -1.82
CA ALA A 887 -0.23 41.01 -3.19
C ALA A 887 0.49 39.90 -3.99
N PRO A 888 -0.25 38.89 -4.50
CA PRO A 888 0.32 37.75 -5.20
C PRO A 888 1.09 38.14 -6.47
N VAL A 889 2.16 37.41 -6.78
CA VAL A 889 2.92 37.56 -8.02
C VAL A 889 2.12 36.94 -9.18
N ALA A 890 1.75 37.74 -10.17
CA ALA A 890 0.91 37.28 -11.30
C ALA A 890 1.52 36.10 -12.06
N LEU A 891 2.85 36.10 -12.27
CA LEU A 891 3.56 35.00 -12.91
C LEU A 891 3.43 33.72 -12.09
N GLN A 892 3.67 33.77 -10.78
CA GLN A 892 3.60 32.59 -9.92
C GLN A 892 2.19 32.02 -9.86
N ARG A 893 1.16 32.88 -9.76
CA ARG A 893 -0.24 32.47 -9.84
C ARG A 893 -0.53 31.74 -11.13
N THR A 894 -0.05 32.25 -12.27
CA THR A 894 -0.21 31.58 -13.57
C THR A 894 0.46 30.21 -13.59
N LEU A 895 1.71 30.13 -13.09
CA LEU A 895 2.45 28.88 -13.00
C LEU A 895 1.81 27.87 -12.05
N ALA A 896 1.23 28.31 -10.91
CA ALA A 896 0.48 27.46 -10.01
C ALA A 896 -0.80 26.89 -10.67
N TRP A 897 -1.51 27.68 -11.48
CA TRP A 897 -2.60 27.17 -12.29
C TRP A 897 -2.14 26.12 -13.32
N ILE A 898 -1.00 26.33 -13.96
CA ILE A 898 -0.40 25.36 -14.88
C ILE A 898 -0.06 24.08 -14.11
N SER A 899 0.61 24.19 -12.95
CA SER A 899 0.96 23.06 -12.09
C SER A 899 -0.27 22.22 -11.73
N GLY A 900 -1.32 22.86 -11.20
CA GLY A 900 -2.59 22.21 -10.87
C GLY A 900 -3.26 21.55 -12.10
N SER A 901 -3.17 22.21 -13.25
CA SER A 901 -3.73 21.70 -14.52
C SER A 901 -3.01 20.45 -14.99
N VAL A 902 -1.68 20.39 -14.90
CA VAL A 902 -0.89 19.20 -15.27
C VAL A 902 -1.34 18.00 -14.46
N LEU A 903 -1.46 18.14 -13.13
CA LEU A 903 -1.90 17.06 -12.26
C LEU A 903 -3.35 16.64 -12.54
N THR A 904 -4.25 17.62 -12.69
CA THR A 904 -5.68 17.36 -12.93
C THR A 904 -5.92 16.72 -14.31
N LEU A 905 -5.31 17.25 -15.36
CA LEU A 905 -5.40 16.67 -16.71
C LEU A 905 -4.74 15.30 -16.78
N GLY A 906 -3.63 15.11 -16.06
CA GLY A 906 -2.98 13.82 -15.91
C GLY A 906 -3.92 12.77 -15.30
N LEU A 907 -4.64 13.13 -14.25
CA LEU A 907 -5.62 12.28 -13.59
C LEU A 907 -6.82 11.97 -14.50
N ILE A 908 -7.35 12.98 -15.20
CA ILE A 908 -8.44 12.81 -16.17
C ILE A 908 -8.00 11.91 -17.31
N ALA A 909 -6.83 12.16 -17.90
CA ALA A 909 -6.29 11.36 -18.99
C ALA A 909 -6.07 9.90 -18.58
N LEU A 910 -5.62 9.65 -17.35
CA LEU A 910 -5.51 8.30 -16.79
C LEU A 910 -6.87 7.58 -16.76
N GLY A 911 -7.97 8.30 -16.58
CA GLY A 911 -9.33 7.76 -16.63
C GLY A 911 -9.79 7.31 -18.03
N PHE A 912 -9.18 7.83 -19.10
CA PHE A 912 -9.54 7.45 -20.50
C PHE A 912 -8.99 6.08 -20.92
N THR A 913 -7.98 5.53 -20.24
CA THR A 913 -7.51 4.16 -20.49
C THR A 913 -8.63 3.12 -20.33
N ARG A 914 -9.73 3.46 -19.63
CA ARG A 914 -10.83 2.57 -19.28
C ARG A 914 -11.92 2.39 -20.36
N ARG A 915 -11.96 3.20 -21.40
CA ARG A 915 -13.09 3.18 -22.35
C ARG A 915 -12.89 2.26 -23.55
N GLU A 916 -11.67 1.98 -23.97
CA GLU A 916 -11.40 1.11 -25.13
C GLU A 916 -11.49 -0.39 -24.81
N GLU A 917 -11.34 -0.79 -23.56
CA GLU A 917 -11.43 -2.21 -23.14
C GLU A 917 -12.89 -2.70 -22.98
N ARG A 918 -13.87 -1.81 -23.11
CA ARG A 918 -15.32 -2.15 -23.03
C ARG A 918 -16.07 -2.09 -24.36
N GLY A 919 -15.42 -1.81 -25.46
CA GLY A 919 -15.97 -1.80 -26.82
C GLY A 919 -15.32 -2.85 -27.70
#